data_5484ba59c548e13c8ada03473d604dca
#
_entry.id   5484ba59c548e13c8ada03473d604dca
#
_cell.length_a   1.000
_cell.length_b   1.000
_cell.length_c   1.000
_cell.angle_alpha   90.00
_cell.angle_beta   90.00
_cell.angle_gamma   90.00
#
_symmetry.space_group_name_H-M   'P 1'
#
loop_
_entity.id
_entity.type
_entity.pdbx_description
1 polymer ?
#
loop_
_entity_poly.entity_id
_entity_poly.type
_entity_poly.pdbx_seq_one_letter_code
_entity_poly.pdbx_strand_id
1 'polypeptide(L)'
;MSDVKAYPVPNDWASTAWINKDNYQHMYQQSIEQPNKFWASQASEFLMWETPWTSVSSWDFTTGEAEWFSGATLNVSVNCIDRHLPHRANQTAIIWEGDDPSDHKHISYQELHDQVSKMGNVLRQRGIKKGDRVCIYMPMIPEATYAMLACARIGAVHSVVFGGFSPDALKDRILDSDCQIVITADEGYRGGKTIPLKANVDKALESCLGVHTCLVVKRTGGEVSWDRARDIWFHEAIQNADVDCAPEMMGSEDPLFILYTSGSTGKPKGVLHTTAGYLLMAAMSHKYTFDYKDGDIYWCTADVGWITGHSYIVYGPLCNGGTSLMFEGVPTYPDASRFWQVIDKHKVNQFYTAPTAIRALMGAGDKFVQSTSRASLKLLGTVGEPINPEAWEWYYRVIGDSRCPVVDTWWQTETGGHMLTPFPGATDLKPGSATLPFFGVQPVLLDTEGNEIEGEGEGLLMIKSSWPSQIRSVYGDHKRCIETYFSAYPGYYFTGDGAKRDADGYYWITGRVDDVLNVSGHRMGTAEVESALVLHEKISEAAVVGYPHDIKGQGIYCYVTPMSDVEPDDTLRSELIALCVKEIGPIAKPDIIQWASSLPKTRSGKIMRRILRKVAANELDSLGDTSTLADPAVVNDLIDNRHVR
;
A
#
# COMPACT_ATOMS: atom_id res chain seq x y z
N MET A 1 22.42 13.80 15.42
CA MET A 1 21.78 12.49 15.28
C MET A 1 22.67 11.30 15.66
N SER A 2 23.60 11.49 16.57
CA SER A 2 24.62 10.50 16.95
C SER A 2 24.15 9.37 17.88
N ASP A 3 22.88 9.30 18.26
CA ASP A 3 22.39 8.36 19.28
C ASP A 3 21.17 7.51 18.89
N VAL A 4 20.89 7.34 17.58
CA VAL A 4 19.83 6.39 17.17
C VAL A 4 20.35 4.97 17.37
N LYS A 5 19.70 4.21 18.24
CA LYS A 5 20.03 2.81 18.52
C LYS A 5 19.96 1.99 17.24
N ALA A 6 21.05 1.32 16.88
CA ALA A 6 21.08 0.36 15.78
C ALA A 6 20.89 -1.07 16.29
N TYR A 7 20.16 -1.87 15.54
CA TYR A 7 19.95 -3.30 15.76
C TYR A 7 20.74 -4.06 14.70
N PRO A 8 21.87 -4.69 15.07
CA PRO A 8 22.72 -5.36 14.11
C PRO A 8 22.04 -6.60 13.51
N VAL A 9 22.43 -6.94 12.29
CA VAL A 9 21.96 -8.16 11.64
C VAL A 9 22.38 -9.38 12.47
N PRO A 10 21.42 -10.24 12.90
CA PRO A 10 21.76 -11.48 13.60
C PRO A 10 22.57 -12.43 12.68
N ASN A 11 23.52 -13.19 13.27
CA ASN A 11 24.42 -14.07 12.51
C ASN A 11 23.71 -15.16 11.69
N ASP A 12 22.61 -15.70 12.20
CA ASP A 12 21.78 -16.67 11.51
C ASP A 12 21.13 -16.05 10.26
N TRP A 13 20.61 -14.83 10.35
CA TRP A 13 20.10 -14.08 9.21
C TRP A 13 21.20 -13.78 8.19
N ALA A 14 22.35 -13.28 8.63
CA ALA A 14 23.48 -12.98 7.75
C ALA A 14 23.96 -14.19 6.93
N SER A 15 23.80 -15.40 7.48
CA SER A 15 24.26 -16.64 6.83
C SER A 15 23.21 -17.34 5.98
N THR A 16 21.90 -17.10 6.21
CA THR A 16 20.81 -17.85 5.57
C THR A 16 19.91 -17.02 4.67
N ALA A 17 19.93 -15.69 4.82
CA ALA A 17 19.12 -14.80 3.99
C ALA A 17 19.54 -14.81 2.51
N TRP A 18 18.59 -14.54 1.61
CA TRP A 18 18.88 -14.37 0.18
C TRP A 18 19.88 -13.26 -0.09
N ILE A 19 19.79 -12.18 0.69
CA ILE A 19 20.64 -10.99 0.57
C ILE A 19 21.38 -10.79 1.88
N ASN A 20 22.70 -11.03 1.88
CA ASN A 20 23.62 -10.62 2.93
C ASN A 20 24.31 -9.30 2.56
N LYS A 21 25.15 -8.76 3.44
CA LYS A 21 25.79 -7.47 3.25
C LYS A 21 26.64 -7.39 1.98
N ASP A 22 27.44 -8.43 1.71
CA ASP A 22 28.31 -8.45 0.53
C ASP A 22 27.49 -8.58 -0.75
N ASN A 23 26.45 -9.43 -0.75
CA ASN A 23 25.53 -9.56 -1.87
C ASN A 23 24.79 -8.25 -2.14
N TYR A 24 24.32 -7.56 -1.10
CA TYR A 24 23.66 -6.27 -1.27
C TYR A 24 24.58 -5.28 -1.97
N GLN A 25 25.79 -5.10 -1.46
CA GLN A 25 26.74 -4.15 -2.01
C GLN A 25 27.06 -4.45 -3.48
N HIS A 26 27.35 -5.72 -3.79
CA HIS A 26 27.67 -6.15 -5.15
C HIS A 26 26.48 -5.97 -6.11
N MET A 27 25.30 -6.43 -5.73
CA MET A 27 24.10 -6.36 -6.56
C MET A 27 23.64 -4.91 -6.74
N TYR A 28 23.69 -4.11 -5.68
CA TYR A 28 23.34 -2.69 -5.77
C TYR A 28 24.29 -1.95 -6.71
N GLN A 29 25.61 -2.10 -6.52
CA GLN A 29 26.60 -1.51 -7.41
C GLN A 29 26.39 -1.95 -8.87
N GLN A 30 26.18 -3.24 -9.12
CA GLN A 30 25.90 -3.75 -10.46
C GLN A 30 24.61 -3.15 -11.05
N SER A 31 23.57 -2.98 -10.23
CA SER A 31 22.30 -2.41 -10.67
C SER A 31 22.40 -0.94 -11.09
N ILE A 32 23.38 -0.20 -10.56
CA ILE A 32 23.64 1.19 -10.88
C ILE A 32 24.64 1.33 -12.06
N GLU A 33 25.74 0.60 -12.02
CA GLU A 33 26.82 0.72 -13.01
C GLU A 33 26.55 -0.03 -14.31
N GLN A 34 25.80 -1.14 -14.24
CA GLN A 34 25.47 -2.01 -15.37
C GLN A 34 23.96 -2.35 -15.39
N PRO A 35 23.05 -1.34 -15.40
CA PRO A 35 21.62 -1.57 -15.16
C PRO A 35 21.00 -2.57 -16.14
N ASN A 36 21.29 -2.46 -17.42
CA ASN A 36 20.72 -3.38 -18.42
C ASN A 36 21.14 -4.83 -18.19
N LYS A 37 22.39 -5.05 -17.79
CA LYS A 37 22.89 -6.41 -17.49
C LYS A 37 22.23 -6.95 -16.21
N PHE A 38 22.14 -6.13 -15.18
CA PHE A 38 21.50 -6.49 -13.92
C PHE A 38 20.03 -6.87 -14.12
N TRP A 39 19.25 -5.97 -14.76
CA TRP A 39 17.83 -6.19 -14.96
C TRP A 39 17.53 -7.34 -15.94
N ALA A 40 18.36 -7.55 -16.96
CA ALA A 40 18.26 -8.72 -17.84
C ALA A 40 18.44 -10.04 -17.06
N SER A 41 19.42 -10.09 -16.16
CA SER A 41 19.66 -11.27 -15.32
C SER A 41 18.46 -11.52 -14.38
N GLN A 42 17.98 -10.50 -13.69
CA GLN A 42 16.84 -10.62 -12.78
C GLN A 42 15.55 -11.01 -13.53
N ALA A 43 15.30 -10.40 -14.68
CA ALA A 43 14.14 -10.75 -15.51
C ALA A 43 14.17 -12.20 -15.98
N SER A 44 15.34 -12.75 -16.31
CA SER A 44 15.51 -14.15 -16.69
C SER A 44 15.33 -15.10 -15.50
N GLU A 45 15.71 -14.69 -14.29
CA GLU A 45 15.56 -15.49 -13.08
C GLU A 45 14.10 -15.55 -12.58
N PHE A 46 13.44 -14.38 -12.55
CA PHE A 46 12.15 -14.27 -11.89
C PHE A 46 10.96 -14.55 -12.79
N LEU A 47 11.05 -14.28 -14.08
CA LEU A 47 9.90 -14.37 -14.99
C LEU A 47 10.07 -15.42 -16.08
N MET A 48 8.96 -16.05 -16.41
CA MET A 48 8.82 -16.93 -17.57
C MET A 48 8.35 -16.10 -18.77
N TRP A 49 9.14 -16.09 -19.82
CA TRP A 49 8.92 -15.34 -21.06
C TRP A 49 8.51 -16.27 -22.18
N GLU A 50 7.57 -15.83 -23.01
CA GLU A 50 7.25 -16.51 -24.28
C GLU A 50 8.22 -16.06 -25.38
N THR A 51 8.45 -14.75 -25.46
CA THR A 51 9.44 -14.16 -26.37
C THR A 51 10.38 -13.27 -25.55
N PRO A 52 11.70 -13.40 -25.70
CA PRO A 52 12.65 -12.54 -25.01
C PRO A 52 12.63 -11.11 -25.58
N TRP A 53 13.15 -10.16 -24.80
CA TRP A 53 13.27 -8.75 -25.18
C TRP A 53 14.39 -8.50 -26.20
N THR A 54 14.23 -7.41 -26.94
CA THR A 54 15.25 -6.85 -27.83
C THR A 54 16.03 -5.71 -27.18
N SER A 55 15.40 -4.98 -26.24
CA SER A 55 16.01 -3.94 -25.43
C SER A 55 15.53 -4.04 -23.98
N VAL A 56 16.44 -3.87 -23.02
CA VAL A 56 16.11 -3.99 -21.58
C VAL A 56 15.38 -2.76 -21.09
N SER A 57 15.88 -1.56 -21.39
CA SER A 57 15.24 -0.31 -20.97
C SER A 57 15.50 0.83 -21.94
N SER A 58 14.52 1.71 -22.04
CA SER A 58 14.61 3.02 -22.68
C SER A 58 13.71 3.98 -21.88
N TRP A 59 14.24 5.11 -21.44
CA TRP A 59 13.45 6.06 -20.65
C TRP A 59 13.98 7.49 -20.78
N ASP A 60 13.06 8.45 -20.59
CA ASP A 60 13.37 9.89 -20.58
C ASP A 60 12.44 10.60 -19.58
N PHE A 61 13.01 11.14 -18.52
CA PHE A 61 12.23 11.88 -17.51
C PHE A 61 11.73 13.25 -18.03
N THR A 62 12.24 13.78 -19.14
CA THR A 62 11.70 15.02 -19.73
C THR A 62 10.36 14.80 -20.39
N THR A 63 10.13 13.61 -20.93
CA THR A 63 8.86 13.20 -21.54
C THR A 63 8.02 12.33 -20.61
N GLY A 64 8.59 11.87 -19.49
CA GLY A 64 7.96 10.91 -18.57
C GLY A 64 7.81 9.51 -19.15
N GLU A 65 8.37 9.25 -20.34
CA GLU A 65 8.30 7.95 -21.01
C GLU A 65 9.28 6.95 -20.39
N ALA A 66 8.84 5.70 -20.28
CA ALA A 66 9.69 4.58 -19.91
C ALA A 66 9.17 3.29 -20.54
N GLU A 67 10.08 2.55 -21.15
CA GLU A 67 9.85 1.22 -21.69
C GLU A 67 10.84 0.23 -21.08
N TRP A 68 10.34 -0.92 -20.66
CA TRP A 68 11.15 -1.98 -20.08
C TRP A 68 10.87 -3.31 -20.77
N PHE A 69 11.94 -4.01 -21.15
CA PHE A 69 11.91 -5.29 -21.85
C PHE A 69 11.17 -5.23 -23.19
N SER A 70 11.44 -4.18 -23.98
CA SER A 70 10.77 -3.93 -25.27
C SER A 70 10.92 -5.11 -26.23
N GLY A 71 9.81 -5.48 -26.88
CA GLY A 71 9.73 -6.62 -27.79
C GLY A 71 9.47 -7.97 -27.12
N ALA A 72 9.55 -8.04 -25.79
CA ALA A 72 9.24 -9.26 -25.06
C ALA A 72 7.73 -9.51 -24.94
N THR A 73 7.36 -10.79 -24.80
CA THR A 73 6.00 -11.19 -24.51
C THR A 73 5.93 -12.19 -23.37
N LEU A 74 4.89 -12.07 -22.54
CA LEU A 74 4.60 -12.96 -21.42
C LEU A 74 3.12 -12.82 -21.02
N ASN A 75 2.68 -13.65 -20.08
CA ASN A 75 1.39 -13.46 -19.41
C ASN A 75 1.58 -13.49 -17.90
N VAL A 76 0.99 -12.53 -17.19
CA VAL A 76 1.11 -12.40 -15.71
C VAL A 76 0.43 -13.57 -15.00
N SER A 77 -0.76 -14.00 -15.46
CA SER A 77 -1.45 -15.15 -14.86
C SER A 77 -0.64 -16.44 -15.02
N VAL A 78 0.00 -16.65 -16.18
CA VAL A 78 0.92 -17.78 -16.39
C VAL A 78 2.08 -17.74 -15.40
N ASN A 79 2.67 -16.57 -15.19
CA ASN A 79 3.77 -16.39 -14.24
C ASN A 79 3.34 -16.59 -12.78
N CYS A 80 2.11 -16.27 -12.42
CA CYS A 80 1.58 -16.42 -11.07
C CYS A 80 0.99 -17.80 -10.78
N ILE A 81 0.56 -18.55 -11.81
CA ILE A 81 -0.19 -19.81 -11.62
C ILE A 81 0.41 -20.95 -12.44
N ASP A 82 0.28 -20.89 -13.76
CA ASP A 82 0.48 -22.05 -14.66
C ASP A 82 1.89 -22.64 -14.53
N ARG A 83 2.93 -21.80 -14.47
CA ARG A 83 4.32 -22.26 -14.33
C ARG A 83 4.59 -23.03 -13.04
N HIS A 84 3.74 -22.88 -12.02
CA HIS A 84 3.87 -23.56 -10.75
C HIS A 84 3.15 -24.90 -10.70
N LEU A 85 2.13 -25.13 -11.56
CA LEU A 85 1.31 -26.34 -11.55
C LEU A 85 2.12 -27.66 -11.64
N PRO A 86 3.18 -27.76 -12.47
CA PRO A 86 3.92 -29.03 -12.57
C PRO A 86 4.50 -29.53 -11.23
N HIS A 87 4.77 -28.62 -10.28
CA HIS A 87 5.44 -28.98 -9.03
C HIS A 87 4.65 -28.56 -7.78
N ARG A 88 3.63 -27.68 -7.91
CA ARG A 88 2.93 -27.04 -6.79
C ARG A 88 1.39 -27.09 -6.92
N ALA A 89 0.83 -27.91 -7.82
CA ALA A 89 -0.62 -27.96 -8.05
C ALA A 89 -1.44 -28.10 -6.76
N ASN A 90 -0.98 -28.94 -5.83
CA ASN A 90 -1.66 -29.20 -4.55
C ASN A 90 -1.17 -28.29 -3.40
N GLN A 91 -0.17 -27.42 -3.63
CA GLN A 91 0.27 -26.45 -2.63
C GLN A 91 -0.78 -25.37 -2.47
N THR A 92 -1.03 -24.94 -1.24
CA THR A 92 -1.89 -23.79 -0.98
C THR A 92 -1.26 -22.52 -1.59
N ALA A 93 -1.98 -21.88 -2.51
CA ALA A 93 -1.62 -20.59 -3.08
C ALA A 93 -2.17 -19.46 -2.21
N ILE A 94 -3.43 -19.58 -1.79
CA ILE A 94 -4.13 -18.58 -0.99
C ILE A 94 -4.72 -19.24 0.24
N ILE A 95 -4.43 -18.68 1.40
CA ILE A 95 -5.21 -18.89 2.62
C ILE A 95 -6.14 -17.68 2.75
N TRP A 96 -7.44 -17.92 2.71
CA TRP A 96 -8.40 -16.87 3.02
C TRP A 96 -8.91 -17.03 4.44
N GLU A 97 -8.91 -15.94 5.20
CA GLU A 97 -9.44 -15.85 6.55
C GLU A 97 -10.54 -14.81 6.57
N GLY A 98 -11.74 -15.21 6.97
CA GLY A 98 -12.93 -14.36 7.00
C GLY A 98 -12.93 -13.37 8.16
N ASP A 99 -13.92 -12.47 8.16
CA ASP A 99 -14.20 -11.56 9.29
C ASP A 99 -14.57 -12.37 10.56
N ASP A 100 -15.40 -13.41 10.41
CA ASP A 100 -15.67 -14.40 11.47
C ASP A 100 -14.44 -15.32 11.62
N PRO A 101 -13.88 -15.48 12.83
CA PRO A 101 -12.73 -16.36 13.09
C PRO A 101 -12.92 -17.84 12.73
N SER A 102 -14.15 -18.30 12.58
CA SER A 102 -14.47 -19.68 12.17
C SER A 102 -14.44 -19.87 10.65
N ASP A 103 -14.49 -18.77 9.87
CA ASP A 103 -14.62 -18.80 8.41
C ASP A 103 -13.25 -18.69 7.75
N HIS A 104 -12.83 -19.75 7.05
CA HIS A 104 -11.54 -19.76 6.34
C HIS A 104 -11.52 -20.80 5.20
N LYS A 105 -10.64 -20.59 4.23
CA LYS A 105 -10.40 -21.52 3.12
C LYS A 105 -8.93 -21.62 2.78
N HIS A 106 -8.50 -22.79 2.34
CA HIS A 106 -7.23 -23.01 1.67
C HIS A 106 -7.51 -23.30 0.19
N ILE A 107 -6.87 -22.55 -0.70
CA ILE A 107 -7.05 -22.64 -2.14
C ILE A 107 -5.71 -23.06 -2.73
N SER A 108 -5.69 -24.23 -3.36
CA SER A 108 -4.48 -24.74 -4.03
C SER A 108 -4.19 -23.98 -5.33
N TYR A 109 -2.98 -24.12 -5.86
CA TYR A 109 -2.61 -23.57 -7.17
C TYR A 109 -3.50 -24.13 -8.28
N GLN A 110 -3.89 -25.40 -8.20
CA GLN A 110 -4.81 -26.01 -9.16
C GLN A 110 -6.21 -25.40 -9.07
N GLU A 111 -6.76 -25.27 -7.88
CA GLU A 111 -8.07 -24.64 -7.67
C GLU A 111 -8.05 -23.17 -8.12
N LEU A 112 -6.95 -22.44 -7.83
CA LEU A 112 -6.78 -21.07 -8.30
C LEU A 112 -6.77 -21.01 -9.83
N HIS A 113 -6.04 -21.90 -10.51
CA HIS A 113 -6.01 -22.01 -11.96
C HIS A 113 -7.42 -22.22 -12.53
N ASP A 114 -8.16 -23.18 -11.97
CA ASP A 114 -9.49 -23.54 -12.46
C ASP A 114 -10.48 -22.38 -12.30
N GLN A 115 -10.48 -21.69 -11.16
CA GLN A 115 -11.35 -20.54 -10.91
C GLN A 115 -10.98 -19.34 -11.81
N VAL A 116 -9.72 -19.05 -11.97
CA VAL A 116 -9.22 -17.97 -12.85
C VAL A 116 -9.56 -18.25 -14.30
N SER A 117 -9.39 -19.49 -14.76
CA SER A 117 -9.72 -19.91 -16.12
C SER A 117 -11.22 -19.80 -16.40
N LYS A 118 -12.06 -20.29 -15.49
CA LYS A 118 -13.52 -20.16 -15.60
C LYS A 118 -13.95 -18.70 -15.67
N MET A 119 -13.43 -17.86 -14.78
CA MET A 119 -13.75 -16.43 -14.78
C MET A 119 -13.27 -15.74 -16.06
N GLY A 120 -12.06 -16.06 -16.55
CA GLY A 120 -11.55 -15.56 -17.83
C GLY A 120 -12.46 -15.90 -19.01
N ASN A 121 -12.95 -17.14 -19.06
CA ASN A 121 -13.91 -17.58 -20.08
C ASN A 121 -15.25 -16.85 -19.95
N VAL A 122 -15.76 -16.64 -18.74
CA VAL A 122 -16.97 -15.83 -18.51
C VAL A 122 -16.79 -14.41 -19.03
N LEU A 123 -15.67 -13.75 -18.73
CA LEU A 123 -15.39 -12.40 -19.21
C LEU A 123 -15.34 -12.34 -20.75
N ARG A 124 -14.67 -13.32 -21.41
CA ARG A 124 -14.65 -13.44 -22.87
C ARG A 124 -16.05 -13.65 -23.46
N GLN A 125 -16.88 -14.51 -22.86
CA GLN A 125 -18.26 -14.71 -23.27
C GLN A 125 -19.12 -13.45 -23.15
N ARG A 126 -18.76 -12.55 -22.26
CA ARG A 126 -19.37 -11.22 -22.08
C ARG A 126 -18.76 -10.14 -22.97
N GLY A 127 -17.89 -10.49 -23.90
CA GLY A 127 -17.34 -9.61 -24.91
C GLY A 127 -16.04 -8.91 -24.55
N ILE A 128 -15.46 -9.20 -23.37
CA ILE A 128 -14.17 -8.61 -22.95
C ILE A 128 -13.03 -9.16 -23.80
N LYS A 129 -12.21 -8.25 -24.32
CA LYS A 129 -11.04 -8.52 -25.15
C LYS A 129 -9.81 -7.87 -24.54
N LYS A 130 -8.63 -8.19 -25.09
CA LYS A 130 -7.37 -7.55 -24.76
C LYS A 130 -7.51 -6.03 -24.82
N GLY A 131 -7.08 -5.36 -23.75
CA GLY A 131 -7.14 -3.91 -23.60
C GLY A 131 -8.46 -3.34 -23.06
N ASP A 132 -9.53 -4.14 -22.97
CA ASP A 132 -10.77 -3.70 -22.33
C ASP A 132 -10.63 -3.60 -20.83
N ARG A 133 -11.38 -2.67 -20.18
CA ARG A 133 -11.29 -2.41 -18.75
C ARG A 133 -12.43 -3.09 -18.01
N VAL A 134 -12.06 -3.68 -16.87
CA VAL A 134 -12.98 -4.35 -15.94
C VAL A 134 -12.85 -3.74 -14.57
N CYS A 135 -13.94 -3.24 -13.99
CA CYS A 135 -13.98 -2.73 -12.63
C CYS A 135 -14.20 -3.87 -11.64
N ILE A 136 -13.40 -3.90 -10.59
CA ILE A 136 -13.51 -4.88 -9.49
C ILE A 136 -13.79 -4.09 -8.20
N TYR A 137 -15.00 -4.23 -7.66
CA TYR A 137 -15.46 -3.59 -6.42
C TYR A 137 -15.93 -4.67 -5.45
N MET A 138 -14.95 -5.24 -4.71
CA MET A 138 -15.12 -6.50 -3.98
C MET A 138 -14.66 -6.37 -2.53
N PRO A 139 -15.21 -7.17 -1.61
CA PRO A 139 -14.57 -7.38 -0.31
C PRO A 139 -13.30 -8.23 -0.47
N MET A 140 -12.52 -8.39 0.60
CA MET A 140 -11.31 -9.21 0.61
C MET A 140 -11.64 -10.71 0.65
N ILE A 141 -12.16 -11.21 -0.46
CA ILE A 141 -12.51 -12.63 -0.69
C ILE A 141 -11.72 -13.18 -1.89
N PRO A 142 -11.55 -14.51 -2.00
CA PRO A 142 -10.72 -15.11 -3.05
C PRO A 142 -11.13 -14.70 -4.47
N GLU A 143 -12.41 -14.48 -4.70
CA GLU A 143 -12.97 -14.08 -5.98
C GLU A 143 -12.41 -12.73 -6.49
N ALA A 144 -11.97 -11.85 -5.58
CA ALA A 144 -11.27 -10.62 -5.98
C ALA A 144 -9.91 -10.94 -6.65
N THR A 145 -9.16 -11.90 -6.09
CA THR A 145 -7.91 -12.39 -6.70
C THR A 145 -8.19 -13.13 -8.01
N TYR A 146 -9.25 -13.94 -8.07
CA TYR A 146 -9.64 -14.62 -9.32
C TYR A 146 -9.92 -13.60 -10.42
N ALA A 147 -10.63 -12.51 -10.10
CA ALA A 147 -10.96 -11.45 -11.04
C ALA A 147 -9.72 -10.74 -11.58
N MET A 148 -8.78 -10.37 -10.71
CA MET A 148 -7.53 -9.73 -11.10
C MET A 148 -6.71 -10.61 -12.04
N LEU A 149 -6.52 -11.88 -11.68
CA LEU A 149 -5.73 -12.83 -12.47
C LEU A 149 -6.45 -13.28 -13.75
N ALA A 150 -7.78 -13.33 -13.75
CA ALA A 150 -8.56 -13.60 -14.95
C ALA A 150 -8.44 -12.46 -15.98
N CYS A 151 -8.49 -11.21 -15.54
CA CYS A 151 -8.21 -10.05 -16.39
C CYS A 151 -6.80 -10.14 -16.97
N ALA A 152 -5.78 -10.39 -16.13
CA ALA A 152 -4.41 -10.58 -16.59
C ALA A 152 -4.27 -11.73 -17.59
N ARG A 153 -4.99 -12.85 -17.38
CA ARG A 153 -4.97 -14.01 -18.25
C ARG A 153 -5.46 -13.71 -19.66
N ILE A 154 -6.56 -12.97 -19.77
CA ILE A 154 -7.19 -12.64 -21.07
C ILE A 154 -6.74 -11.32 -21.68
N GLY A 155 -5.77 -10.64 -21.04
CA GLY A 155 -5.24 -9.35 -21.50
C GLY A 155 -6.16 -8.15 -21.23
N ALA A 156 -7.17 -8.29 -20.38
CA ALA A 156 -7.99 -7.18 -19.93
C ALA A 156 -7.25 -6.36 -18.86
N VAL A 157 -7.56 -5.07 -18.79
CA VAL A 157 -7.02 -4.14 -17.81
C VAL A 157 -7.97 -4.05 -16.63
N HIS A 158 -7.56 -4.48 -15.44
CA HIS A 158 -8.43 -4.33 -14.28
C HIS A 158 -8.26 -2.97 -13.59
N SER A 159 -9.38 -2.48 -13.04
CA SER A 159 -9.43 -1.31 -12.17
C SER A 159 -10.08 -1.75 -10.86
N VAL A 160 -9.26 -2.04 -9.84
CA VAL A 160 -9.77 -2.42 -8.53
C VAL A 160 -10.13 -1.17 -7.76
N VAL A 161 -11.36 -1.11 -7.28
CA VAL A 161 -11.89 -0.03 -6.45
C VAL A 161 -12.13 -0.58 -5.05
N PHE A 162 -11.59 0.09 -4.05
CA PHE A 162 -11.74 -0.34 -2.66
C PHE A 162 -13.22 -0.48 -2.27
N GLY A 163 -13.63 -1.66 -1.78
CA GLY A 163 -15.03 -2.02 -1.45
C GLY A 163 -15.70 -1.15 -0.39
N GLY A 164 -14.93 -0.28 0.23
CA GLY A 164 -15.44 0.72 1.15
C GLY A 164 -15.72 2.10 0.56
N PHE A 165 -15.43 2.35 -0.72
CA PHE A 165 -15.70 3.65 -1.32
C PHE A 165 -17.20 3.86 -1.58
N SER A 166 -17.60 5.14 -1.60
CA SER A 166 -18.97 5.54 -1.89
C SER A 166 -19.38 5.23 -3.33
N PRO A 167 -20.69 5.20 -3.63
CA PRO A 167 -21.20 5.09 -5.00
C PRO A 167 -20.63 6.15 -5.95
N ASP A 168 -20.45 7.40 -5.52
CA ASP A 168 -19.89 8.46 -6.34
C ASP A 168 -18.42 8.23 -6.66
N ALA A 169 -17.62 7.81 -5.67
CA ALA A 169 -16.22 7.46 -5.89
C ALA A 169 -16.07 6.26 -6.85
N LEU A 170 -16.97 5.29 -6.78
CA LEU A 170 -17.03 4.15 -7.71
C LEU A 170 -17.43 4.61 -9.12
N LYS A 171 -18.50 5.38 -9.24
CA LYS A 171 -18.99 5.95 -10.51
C LYS A 171 -17.89 6.70 -11.27
N ASP A 172 -17.18 7.59 -10.58
CA ASP A 172 -16.15 8.42 -11.20
C ASP A 172 -15.02 7.57 -11.80
N ARG A 173 -14.64 6.48 -11.13
CA ARG A 173 -13.62 5.55 -11.60
C ARG A 173 -14.08 4.69 -12.77
N ILE A 174 -15.33 4.23 -12.75
CA ILE A 174 -15.92 3.49 -13.88
C ILE A 174 -15.97 4.37 -15.13
N LEU A 175 -16.40 5.64 -14.99
CA LEU A 175 -16.50 6.55 -16.11
C LEU A 175 -15.12 6.95 -16.65
N ASP A 176 -14.16 7.26 -15.76
CA ASP A 176 -12.82 7.68 -16.18
C ASP A 176 -12.05 6.55 -16.89
N SER A 177 -12.23 5.30 -16.45
CA SER A 177 -11.59 4.14 -17.08
C SER A 177 -12.41 3.50 -18.21
N ASP A 178 -13.64 3.96 -18.45
CA ASP A 178 -14.55 3.39 -19.44
C ASP A 178 -14.72 1.87 -19.27
N CYS A 179 -14.98 1.42 -18.04
CA CYS A 179 -15.22 0.02 -17.73
C CYS A 179 -16.57 -0.45 -18.29
N GLN A 180 -16.58 -1.63 -18.88
CA GLN A 180 -17.77 -2.26 -19.49
C GLN A 180 -18.41 -3.30 -18.59
N ILE A 181 -17.65 -3.87 -17.66
CA ILE A 181 -18.09 -4.87 -16.69
C ILE A 181 -17.72 -4.42 -15.29
N VAL A 182 -18.59 -4.66 -14.33
CA VAL A 182 -18.33 -4.55 -12.89
C VAL A 182 -18.43 -5.93 -12.26
N ILE A 183 -17.43 -6.29 -11.43
CA ILE A 183 -17.44 -7.50 -10.61
C ILE A 183 -17.57 -7.04 -9.16
N THR A 184 -18.58 -7.55 -8.45
CA THR A 184 -18.87 -7.18 -7.06
C THR A 184 -19.40 -8.37 -6.26
N ALA A 185 -19.75 -8.16 -4.99
CA ALA A 185 -20.48 -9.11 -4.17
C ALA A 185 -21.86 -8.54 -3.79
N ASP A 186 -22.76 -9.42 -3.35
CA ASP A 186 -24.03 -8.98 -2.76
C ASP A 186 -23.75 -7.97 -1.63
N GLU A 187 -23.00 -8.41 -0.66
CA GLU A 187 -22.54 -7.65 0.49
C GLU A 187 -21.13 -8.13 0.90
N GLY A 188 -20.50 -7.48 1.86
CA GLY A 188 -19.26 -7.93 2.50
C GLY A 188 -19.37 -7.85 4.02
N TYR A 189 -18.47 -8.53 4.72
CA TYR A 189 -18.32 -8.39 6.17
C TYR A 189 -17.10 -7.53 6.51
N ARG A 190 -17.23 -6.70 7.56
CA ARG A 190 -16.11 -5.94 8.10
C ARG A 190 -16.34 -5.56 9.56
N GLY A 191 -15.58 -6.17 10.47
CA GLY A 191 -15.69 -5.91 11.91
C GLY A 191 -17.07 -6.24 12.47
N GLY A 192 -17.67 -7.36 12.05
CA GLY A 192 -19.01 -7.79 12.45
C GLY A 192 -20.16 -7.03 11.79
N LYS A 193 -19.84 -6.08 10.85
CA LYS A 193 -20.86 -5.29 10.14
C LYS A 193 -20.96 -5.74 8.69
N THR A 194 -22.16 -5.63 8.12
CA THR A 194 -22.42 -5.87 6.70
C THR A 194 -22.20 -4.59 5.90
N ILE A 195 -21.53 -4.71 4.77
CA ILE A 195 -21.25 -3.61 3.83
C ILE A 195 -22.08 -3.85 2.57
N PRO A 196 -22.96 -2.91 2.14
CA PRO A 196 -23.91 -3.11 1.05
C PRO A 196 -23.26 -2.85 -0.32
N LEU A 197 -22.39 -3.74 -0.79
CA LEU A 197 -21.61 -3.55 -2.01
C LEU A 197 -22.48 -3.45 -3.26
N LYS A 198 -23.42 -4.39 -3.46
CA LYS A 198 -24.31 -4.38 -4.62
C LYS A 198 -25.19 -3.12 -4.67
N ALA A 199 -25.68 -2.65 -3.52
CA ALA A 199 -26.47 -1.41 -3.46
C ALA A 199 -25.63 -0.19 -3.88
N ASN A 200 -24.35 -0.13 -3.47
CA ASN A 200 -23.42 0.90 -3.89
C ASN A 200 -23.16 0.86 -5.40
N VAL A 201 -22.98 -0.35 -5.94
CA VAL A 201 -22.83 -0.56 -7.39
C VAL A 201 -24.07 -0.10 -8.15
N ASP A 202 -25.27 -0.51 -7.72
CA ASP A 202 -26.51 -0.11 -8.37
C ASP A 202 -26.64 1.40 -8.44
N LYS A 203 -26.32 2.09 -7.35
CA LYS A 203 -26.36 3.55 -7.30
C LYS A 203 -25.33 4.20 -8.24
N ALA A 204 -24.11 3.67 -8.31
CA ALA A 204 -23.09 4.14 -9.23
C ALA A 204 -23.50 3.94 -10.69
N LEU A 205 -24.11 2.80 -11.02
CA LEU A 205 -24.49 2.43 -12.36
C LEU A 205 -25.71 3.18 -12.92
N GLU A 206 -26.48 3.92 -12.10
CA GLU A 206 -27.51 4.84 -12.61
C GLU A 206 -26.92 5.86 -13.61
N SER A 207 -25.64 6.19 -13.51
CA SER A 207 -24.93 7.13 -14.40
C SER A 207 -23.90 6.48 -15.33
N CYS A 208 -23.65 5.18 -15.22
CA CYS A 208 -22.61 4.47 -15.97
C CYS A 208 -23.23 3.57 -17.06
N LEU A 209 -23.84 4.21 -18.08
CA LEU A 209 -24.61 3.52 -19.13
C LEU A 209 -23.76 2.58 -20.03
N GLY A 210 -22.43 2.69 -19.99
CA GLY A 210 -21.51 1.81 -20.73
C GLY A 210 -21.33 0.43 -20.09
N VAL A 211 -21.73 0.25 -18.82
CA VAL A 211 -21.64 -1.03 -18.13
C VAL A 211 -22.81 -1.91 -18.49
N HIS A 212 -22.55 -2.97 -19.25
CA HIS A 212 -23.56 -3.91 -19.73
C HIS A 212 -23.68 -5.20 -18.89
N THR A 213 -22.72 -5.48 -18.00
CA THR A 213 -22.71 -6.69 -17.15
C THR A 213 -22.22 -6.36 -15.74
N CYS A 214 -22.94 -6.85 -14.75
CA CYS A 214 -22.52 -6.86 -13.35
C CYS A 214 -22.48 -8.31 -12.86
N LEU A 215 -21.28 -8.83 -12.59
CA LEU A 215 -21.07 -10.15 -12.00
C LEU A 215 -21.11 -10.02 -10.47
N VAL A 216 -22.01 -10.75 -9.82
CA VAL A 216 -22.27 -10.64 -8.39
C VAL A 216 -21.90 -11.94 -7.67
N VAL A 217 -20.93 -11.87 -6.77
CA VAL A 217 -20.59 -12.98 -5.88
C VAL A 217 -21.55 -13.01 -4.70
N LYS A 218 -22.06 -14.18 -4.36
CA LYS A 218 -22.91 -14.38 -3.18
C LYS A 218 -22.05 -14.62 -1.95
N ARG A 219 -21.75 -13.54 -1.20
CA ARG A 219 -20.91 -13.62 0.03
C ARG A 219 -21.74 -13.79 1.29
N THR A 220 -22.76 -12.98 1.49
CA THR A 220 -23.61 -13.01 2.68
C THR A 220 -24.93 -13.76 2.48
N GLY A 221 -25.44 -13.75 1.25
CA GLY A 221 -26.75 -14.26 0.89
C GLY A 221 -27.87 -13.28 1.24
N GLY A 222 -27.53 -12.01 1.50
CA GLY A 222 -28.50 -10.94 1.71
C GLY A 222 -29.36 -10.66 0.48
N GLU A 223 -30.54 -10.08 0.72
CA GLU A 223 -31.42 -9.65 -0.38
C GLU A 223 -30.85 -8.41 -1.05
N VAL A 224 -30.70 -8.45 -2.37
CA VAL A 224 -30.19 -7.32 -3.19
C VAL A 224 -31.14 -7.01 -4.34
N SER A 225 -31.17 -5.75 -4.76
CA SER A 225 -31.84 -5.36 -6.00
C SER A 225 -31.21 -6.08 -7.20
N TRP A 226 -32.03 -6.39 -8.22
CA TRP A 226 -31.60 -7.19 -9.34
C TRP A 226 -32.12 -6.66 -10.67
N ASP A 227 -31.21 -6.24 -11.53
CA ASP A 227 -31.52 -5.89 -12.92
C ASP A 227 -31.25 -7.11 -13.82
N ARG A 228 -32.31 -7.77 -14.28
CA ARG A 228 -32.23 -8.99 -15.11
C ARG A 228 -31.50 -8.79 -16.45
N ALA A 229 -31.39 -7.57 -16.94
CA ALA A 229 -30.71 -7.30 -18.20
C ALA A 229 -29.18 -7.20 -18.02
N ARG A 230 -28.70 -6.91 -16.80
CA ARG A 230 -27.32 -6.60 -16.50
C ARG A 230 -26.68 -7.57 -15.50
N ASP A 231 -27.43 -7.94 -14.45
CA ASP A 231 -26.89 -8.64 -13.29
C ASP A 231 -26.89 -10.15 -13.45
N ILE A 232 -25.79 -10.79 -13.05
CA ILE A 232 -25.60 -12.23 -13.17
C ILE A 232 -24.91 -12.73 -11.91
N TRP A 233 -25.45 -13.80 -11.31
CA TRP A 233 -24.76 -14.45 -10.22
C TRP A 233 -23.46 -15.11 -10.70
N PHE A 234 -22.35 -14.80 -10.03
CA PHE A 234 -21.05 -15.35 -10.38
C PHE A 234 -21.03 -16.87 -10.39
N HIS A 235 -21.60 -17.52 -9.36
CA HIS A 235 -21.65 -18.98 -9.25
C HIS A 235 -22.46 -19.65 -10.38
N GLU A 236 -23.48 -18.97 -10.92
CA GLU A 236 -24.23 -19.46 -12.08
C GLU A 236 -23.39 -19.28 -13.36
N ALA A 237 -22.74 -18.15 -13.52
CA ALA A 237 -21.90 -17.85 -14.68
C ALA A 237 -20.74 -18.84 -14.85
N ILE A 238 -20.08 -19.23 -13.75
CA ILE A 238 -18.94 -20.15 -13.80
C ILE A 238 -19.33 -21.62 -13.82
N GLN A 239 -20.60 -21.97 -13.55
CA GLN A 239 -21.02 -23.37 -13.39
C GLN A 239 -20.69 -24.23 -14.61
N ASN A 240 -20.89 -23.70 -15.81
CA ASN A 240 -20.64 -24.36 -17.07
C ASN A 240 -19.43 -23.81 -17.84
N ALA A 241 -18.64 -22.95 -17.22
CA ALA A 241 -17.44 -22.41 -17.84
C ALA A 241 -16.31 -23.44 -17.83
N ASP A 242 -15.56 -23.50 -18.93
CA ASP A 242 -14.42 -24.39 -19.06
C ASP A 242 -13.28 -23.99 -18.12
N VAL A 243 -12.56 -24.98 -17.62
CA VAL A 243 -11.31 -24.80 -16.87
C VAL A 243 -10.09 -24.55 -17.76
N ASP A 244 -10.23 -24.72 -19.07
CA ASP A 244 -9.23 -24.36 -20.06
C ASP A 244 -9.55 -22.96 -20.62
N CYS A 245 -8.68 -22.00 -20.31
CA CYS A 245 -8.74 -20.64 -20.82
C CYS A 245 -7.34 -20.24 -21.31
N ALA A 246 -7.14 -20.29 -22.62
CA ALA A 246 -5.85 -19.96 -23.20
C ALA A 246 -5.40 -18.54 -22.78
N PRO A 247 -4.17 -18.36 -22.26
CA PRO A 247 -3.67 -17.05 -21.89
C PRO A 247 -3.43 -16.17 -23.12
N GLU A 248 -3.76 -14.89 -23.00
CA GLU A 248 -3.47 -13.90 -24.03
C GLU A 248 -1.97 -13.56 -24.04
N MET A 249 -1.40 -13.45 -25.23
CA MET A 249 -0.02 -13.02 -25.39
C MET A 249 0.09 -11.51 -25.15
N MET A 250 0.78 -11.12 -24.08
CA MET A 250 0.93 -9.70 -23.69
C MET A 250 2.34 -9.20 -24.00
N GLY A 251 2.43 -8.05 -24.65
CA GLY A 251 3.69 -7.32 -24.71
C GLY A 251 4.12 -6.84 -23.32
N SER A 252 5.42 -6.67 -23.13
CA SER A 252 6.00 -6.21 -21.85
C SER A 252 5.38 -4.90 -21.34
N GLU A 253 5.06 -3.99 -22.27
CA GLU A 253 4.48 -2.67 -21.99
C GLU A 253 2.94 -2.62 -22.19
N ASP A 254 2.29 -3.73 -22.46
CA ASP A 254 0.83 -3.77 -22.46
C ASP A 254 0.28 -3.45 -21.06
N PRO A 255 -0.80 -2.65 -20.94
CA PRO A 255 -1.41 -2.32 -19.67
C PRO A 255 -1.84 -3.54 -18.88
N LEU A 256 -1.57 -3.55 -17.58
CA LEU A 256 -2.02 -4.58 -16.63
C LEU A 256 -3.20 -4.10 -15.79
N PHE A 257 -3.04 -2.93 -15.19
CA PHE A 257 -4.09 -2.34 -14.36
C PHE A 257 -4.01 -0.81 -14.27
N ILE A 258 -5.15 -0.24 -13.87
CA ILE A 258 -5.30 1.16 -13.49
C ILE A 258 -5.67 1.20 -12.02
N LEU A 259 -4.90 1.93 -11.21
CA LEU A 259 -5.21 2.11 -9.80
C LEU A 259 -5.31 3.60 -9.46
N TYR A 260 -6.47 4.00 -8.96
CA TYR A 260 -6.75 5.39 -8.67
C TYR A 260 -6.21 5.84 -7.32
N THR A 261 -5.44 6.93 -7.33
CA THR A 261 -4.95 7.61 -6.13
C THR A 261 -5.64 8.95 -5.96
N SER A 262 -5.72 9.44 -4.71
CA SER A 262 -6.20 10.79 -4.42
C SER A 262 -5.23 11.82 -5.01
N GLY A 263 -5.75 12.73 -5.84
CA GLY A 263 -4.96 13.85 -6.36
C GLY A 263 -5.03 15.07 -5.44
N SER A 264 -3.98 15.89 -5.41
CA SER A 264 -3.98 17.20 -4.73
C SER A 264 -5.04 18.15 -5.30
N THR A 265 -5.46 17.95 -6.54
CA THR A 265 -6.47 18.75 -7.26
C THR A 265 -7.91 18.26 -7.09
N GLY A 266 -8.16 17.26 -6.22
CA GLY A 266 -9.50 16.71 -5.94
C GLY A 266 -9.99 15.64 -6.91
N LYS A 267 -9.56 15.63 -8.18
CA LYS A 267 -9.90 14.55 -9.13
C LYS A 267 -8.91 13.40 -9.01
N PRO A 268 -9.37 12.14 -8.82
CA PRO A 268 -8.48 10.98 -8.75
C PRO A 268 -7.58 10.84 -9.98
N LYS A 269 -6.38 10.29 -9.78
CA LYS A 269 -5.44 9.97 -10.86
C LYS A 269 -5.42 8.46 -11.07
N GLY A 270 -5.72 7.98 -12.25
CA GLY A 270 -5.58 6.59 -12.63
C GLY A 270 -4.11 6.25 -12.94
N VAL A 271 -3.39 5.71 -11.97
CA VAL A 271 -2.00 5.26 -12.16
C VAL A 271 -2.01 4.02 -13.04
N LEU A 272 -1.34 4.09 -14.18
CA LEU A 272 -1.24 2.99 -15.14
C LEU A 272 0.08 2.22 -14.93
N HIS A 273 -0.05 0.92 -14.67
CA HIS A 273 1.07 -0.03 -14.68
C HIS A 273 0.97 -1.01 -15.83
N THR A 274 2.14 -1.38 -16.36
CA THR A 274 2.30 -2.34 -17.45
C THR A 274 2.73 -3.71 -16.95
N THR A 275 2.84 -4.67 -17.84
CA THR A 275 2.86 -6.10 -17.53
C THR A 275 4.19 -6.56 -16.89
N ALA A 276 5.30 -6.45 -17.63
CA ALA A 276 6.53 -7.15 -17.26
C ALA A 276 7.32 -6.48 -16.14
N GLY A 277 7.60 -5.18 -16.29
CA GLY A 277 8.43 -4.45 -15.33
C GLY A 277 7.81 -4.39 -13.94
N TYR A 278 6.48 -4.22 -13.88
CA TYR A 278 5.74 -4.25 -12.62
C TYR A 278 5.84 -5.62 -11.94
N LEU A 279 5.58 -6.71 -12.69
CA LEU A 279 5.62 -8.07 -12.13
C LEU A 279 7.01 -8.42 -11.61
N LEU A 280 8.06 -8.06 -12.37
CA LEU A 280 9.45 -8.29 -11.95
C LEU A 280 9.75 -7.61 -10.61
N MET A 281 9.39 -6.33 -10.50
CA MET A 281 9.68 -5.57 -9.28
C MET A 281 8.89 -6.09 -8.07
N ALA A 282 7.62 -6.44 -8.25
CA ALA A 282 6.79 -7.05 -7.21
C ALA A 282 7.35 -8.40 -6.74
N ALA A 283 7.76 -9.26 -7.66
CA ALA A 283 8.32 -10.57 -7.35
C ALA A 283 9.68 -10.46 -6.64
N MET A 284 10.61 -9.64 -7.17
CA MET A 284 11.93 -9.44 -6.56
C MET A 284 11.83 -8.85 -5.15
N SER A 285 11.04 -7.78 -4.99
CA SER A 285 10.93 -7.13 -3.69
C SER A 285 10.21 -8.01 -2.67
N HIS A 286 9.19 -8.77 -3.07
CA HIS A 286 8.60 -9.77 -2.19
C HIS A 286 9.63 -10.82 -1.73
N LYS A 287 10.39 -11.41 -2.64
CA LYS A 287 11.38 -12.44 -2.29
C LYS A 287 12.49 -11.90 -1.40
N TYR A 288 13.08 -10.76 -1.77
CA TYR A 288 14.30 -10.27 -1.13
C TYR A 288 14.04 -9.45 0.13
N THR A 289 13.04 -8.57 0.15
CA THR A 289 12.72 -7.76 1.33
C THR A 289 12.18 -8.63 2.47
N PHE A 290 11.30 -9.58 2.15
CA PHE A 290 10.71 -10.47 3.17
C PHE A 290 11.52 -11.75 3.39
N ASP A 291 12.64 -11.92 2.70
CA ASP A 291 13.43 -13.15 2.71
C ASP A 291 12.57 -14.41 2.56
N TYR A 292 11.58 -14.32 1.67
CA TYR A 292 10.59 -15.38 1.49
C TYR A 292 11.27 -16.69 1.06
N LYS A 293 11.00 -17.78 1.78
CA LYS A 293 11.47 -19.13 1.48
C LYS A 293 10.31 -20.05 1.13
N ASP A 294 10.60 -21.07 0.32
CA ASP A 294 9.60 -22.09 0.01
C ASP A 294 9.03 -22.72 1.28
N GLY A 295 7.69 -22.80 1.33
CA GLY A 295 6.96 -23.33 2.47
C GLY A 295 6.61 -22.28 3.53
N ASP A 296 7.12 -21.06 3.43
CA ASP A 296 6.69 -19.97 4.30
C ASP A 296 5.27 -19.52 3.98
N ILE A 297 4.56 -19.06 5.00
CA ILE A 297 3.26 -18.43 4.87
C ILE A 297 3.43 -16.93 5.09
N TYR A 298 3.16 -16.18 4.03
CA TYR A 298 3.27 -14.73 4.00
C TYR A 298 1.90 -14.08 4.16
N TRP A 299 1.81 -13.07 5.02
CA TRP A 299 0.58 -12.32 5.24
C TRP A 299 0.81 -10.81 5.15
N CYS A 300 0.14 -10.19 4.19
CA CYS A 300 -0.02 -8.74 4.09
C CYS A 300 -1.46 -8.38 4.46
N THR A 301 -1.65 -7.44 5.39
CA THR A 301 -2.97 -7.03 5.89
C THR A 301 -3.64 -5.94 5.05
N ALA A 302 -3.03 -5.56 3.93
CA ALA A 302 -3.60 -4.57 3.02
C ALA A 302 -4.86 -5.10 2.32
N ASP A 303 -5.54 -4.20 1.62
CA ASP A 303 -6.67 -4.51 0.75
C ASP A 303 -6.23 -4.47 -0.72
N VAL A 304 -6.80 -5.33 -1.56
CA VAL A 304 -6.50 -5.33 -3.01
C VAL A 304 -6.95 -4.06 -3.72
N GLY A 305 -7.78 -3.23 -3.11
CA GLY A 305 -8.10 -1.88 -3.58
C GLY A 305 -6.94 -0.88 -3.51
N TRP A 306 -5.79 -1.28 -2.96
CA TRP A 306 -4.56 -0.49 -2.86
C TRP A 306 -3.40 -1.19 -3.54
N ILE A 307 -2.37 -0.40 -3.93
CA ILE A 307 -1.18 -0.98 -4.59
C ILE A 307 -0.48 -2.04 -3.73
N THR A 308 -0.52 -1.90 -2.41
CA THR A 308 0.08 -2.88 -1.50
C THR A 308 -0.60 -4.25 -1.62
N GLY A 309 -1.92 -4.27 -1.79
CA GLY A 309 -2.66 -5.51 -2.04
C GLY A 309 -2.33 -6.12 -3.41
N HIS A 310 -2.22 -5.29 -4.46
CA HIS A 310 -1.79 -5.75 -5.77
C HIS A 310 -0.40 -6.40 -5.72
N SER A 311 0.59 -5.66 -5.25
CA SER A 311 2.00 -6.08 -5.29
C SER A 311 2.32 -7.19 -4.29
N TYR A 312 1.74 -7.15 -3.08
CA TYR A 312 2.17 -7.99 -1.95
C TYR A 312 1.07 -8.87 -1.33
N ILE A 313 -0.11 -8.97 -1.95
CA ILE A 313 -1.06 -10.06 -1.68
C ILE A 313 -1.16 -10.96 -2.90
N VAL A 314 -1.27 -10.37 -4.10
CA VAL A 314 -1.54 -11.11 -5.34
C VAL A 314 -0.27 -11.35 -6.13
N TYR A 315 0.29 -10.33 -6.80
CA TYR A 315 1.27 -10.53 -7.87
C TYR A 315 2.65 -11.01 -7.38
N GLY A 316 3.24 -10.37 -6.38
CA GLY A 316 4.56 -10.73 -5.86
C GLY A 316 4.61 -12.13 -5.25
N PRO A 317 3.77 -12.44 -4.25
CA PRO A 317 3.73 -13.76 -3.63
C PRO A 317 3.42 -14.89 -4.60
N LEU A 318 2.40 -14.74 -5.46
CA LEU A 318 2.01 -15.80 -6.39
C LEU A 318 3.03 -15.98 -7.52
N CYS A 319 3.66 -14.91 -8.00
CA CYS A 319 4.76 -15.01 -8.96
C CYS A 319 5.94 -15.83 -8.40
N ASN A 320 6.19 -15.76 -7.11
CA ASN A 320 7.22 -16.57 -6.43
C ASN A 320 6.75 -18.00 -6.06
N GLY A 321 5.55 -18.42 -6.45
CA GLY A 321 5.00 -19.72 -6.08
C GLY A 321 4.73 -19.85 -4.58
N GLY A 322 4.48 -18.72 -3.91
CA GLY A 322 4.31 -18.63 -2.47
C GLY A 322 2.88 -18.94 -2.00
N THR A 323 2.72 -19.01 -0.68
CA THR A 323 1.43 -19.06 0.00
C THR A 323 1.14 -17.69 0.59
N SER A 324 0.12 -17.02 0.06
CA SER A 324 -0.33 -15.67 0.49
C SER A 324 -1.60 -15.79 1.33
N LEU A 325 -1.61 -15.16 2.51
CA LEU A 325 -2.82 -15.06 3.34
C LEU A 325 -3.58 -13.78 3.00
N MET A 326 -4.86 -13.93 2.71
CA MET A 326 -5.81 -12.87 2.42
C MET A 326 -6.83 -12.77 3.57
N PHE A 327 -7.01 -11.58 4.13
CA PHE A 327 -7.82 -11.35 5.32
C PHE A 327 -8.98 -10.39 5.04
N GLU A 328 -10.21 -10.85 5.27
CA GLU A 328 -11.42 -10.03 5.08
C GLU A 328 -11.71 -9.13 6.29
N GLY A 329 -11.24 -9.50 7.48
CA GLY A 329 -11.57 -8.86 8.74
C GLY A 329 -10.83 -7.55 9.04
N VAL A 330 -10.91 -7.14 10.30
CA VAL A 330 -10.20 -5.99 10.85
C VAL A 330 -9.38 -6.39 12.09
N PRO A 331 -8.32 -5.63 12.46
CA PRO A 331 -7.39 -6.04 13.51
C PRO A 331 -8.03 -6.13 14.91
N THR A 332 -9.17 -5.45 15.13
CA THR A 332 -9.81 -5.30 16.43
C THR A 332 -11.14 -6.03 16.56
N TYR A 333 -11.51 -6.92 15.63
CA TYR A 333 -12.74 -7.70 15.69
C TYR A 333 -12.44 -9.20 15.63
N PRO A 334 -12.99 -10.02 16.54
CA PRO A 334 -13.88 -9.69 17.68
C PRO A 334 -13.20 -8.88 18.79
N ASP A 335 -11.87 -8.93 18.89
CA ASP A 335 -11.06 -8.13 19.81
C ASP A 335 -9.63 -7.88 19.25
N ALA A 336 -8.80 -7.15 19.99
CA ALA A 336 -7.47 -6.75 19.56
C ALA A 336 -6.43 -7.90 19.50
N SER A 337 -6.80 -9.14 19.84
CA SER A 337 -5.96 -10.33 19.64
C SER A 337 -6.09 -10.93 18.22
N ARG A 338 -7.00 -10.43 17.41
CA ARG A 338 -7.39 -11.05 16.13
C ARG A 338 -6.21 -11.34 15.22
N PHE A 339 -5.30 -10.38 14.99
CA PHE A 339 -4.12 -10.58 14.15
C PHE A 339 -3.22 -11.69 14.69
N TRP A 340 -3.03 -11.71 16.00
CA TRP A 340 -2.15 -12.67 16.65
C TRP A 340 -2.72 -14.08 16.61
N GLN A 341 -4.04 -14.20 16.74
CA GLN A 341 -4.75 -15.48 16.56
C GLN A 341 -4.63 -16.00 15.13
N VAL A 342 -4.74 -15.13 14.11
CA VAL A 342 -4.55 -15.51 12.69
C VAL A 342 -3.12 -16.01 12.45
N ILE A 343 -2.12 -15.33 13.03
CA ILE A 343 -0.71 -15.75 12.94
C ILE A 343 -0.53 -17.16 13.53
N ASP A 344 -1.06 -17.42 14.70
CA ASP A 344 -0.95 -18.73 15.33
C ASP A 344 -1.74 -19.81 14.60
N LYS A 345 -2.96 -19.49 14.14
CA LYS A 345 -3.84 -20.41 13.43
C LYS A 345 -3.20 -20.91 12.13
N HIS A 346 -2.67 -20.01 11.33
CA HIS A 346 -2.13 -20.32 10.01
C HIS A 346 -0.60 -20.45 9.99
N LYS A 347 0.09 -20.30 11.13
CA LYS A 347 1.57 -20.39 11.21
C LYS A 347 2.27 -19.40 10.30
N VAL A 348 1.82 -18.16 10.30
CA VAL A 348 2.38 -17.07 9.50
C VAL A 348 3.87 -16.86 9.83
N ASN A 349 4.69 -16.74 8.80
CA ASN A 349 6.14 -16.53 8.91
C ASN A 349 6.55 -15.07 8.68
N GLN A 350 5.98 -14.41 7.66
CA GLN A 350 6.21 -12.99 7.40
C GLN A 350 4.89 -12.24 7.57
N PHE A 351 4.93 -11.15 8.35
CA PHE A 351 3.76 -10.34 8.66
C PHE A 351 4.00 -8.88 8.27
N TYR A 352 3.19 -8.36 7.34
CA TYR A 352 3.33 -7.04 6.73
C TYR A 352 2.07 -6.21 6.94
N THR A 353 2.18 -5.10 7.66
CA THR A 353 1.02 -4.29 8.04
C THR A 353 1.32 -2.79 8.11
N ALA A 354 0.29 -1.97 8.29
CA ALA A 354 0.44 -0.52 8.38
C ALA A 354 0.74 -0.05 9.82
N PRO A 355 1.57 1.00 10.01
CA PRO A 355 1.81 1.61 11.32
C PRO A 355 0.56 2.02 12.07
N THR A 356 -0.49 2.46 11.38
CA THR A 356 -1.79 2.76 12.00
C THR A 356 -2.39 1.55 12.71
N ALA A 357 -2.33 0.36 12.11
CA ALA A 357 -2.79 -0.87 12.76
C ALA A 357 -1.91 -1.22 13.97
N ILE A 358 -0.59 -1.06 13.84
CA ILE A 358 0.36 -1.29 14.94
C ILE A 358 0.06 -0.37 16.13
N ARG A 359 -0.11 0.93 15.90
CA ARG A 359 -0.44 1.90 16.97
C ARG A 359 -1.79 1.58 17.65
N ALA A 360 -2.80 1.23 16.87
CA ALA A 360 -4.11 0.86 17.42
C ALA A 360 -4.03 -0.38 18.32
N LEU A 361 -3.23 -1.38 17.92
CA LEU A 361 -3.04 -2.61 18.70
C LEU A 361 -2.12 -2.39 19.91
N MET A 362 -1.11 -1.53 19.80
CA MET A 362 -0.29 -1.08 20.92
C MET A 362 -1.17 -0.38 21.97
N GLY A 363 -2.04 0.55 21.53
CA GLY A 363 -2.99 1.25 22.40
C GLY A 363 -4.01 0.36 23.09
N ALA A 364 -4.35 -0.81 22.50
CA ALA A 364 -5.23 -1.79 23.13
C ALA A 364 -4.55 -2.56 24.27
N GLY A 365 -3.23 -2.59 24.30
CA GLY A 365 -2.40 -3.17 25.36
C GLY A 365 -1.89 -4.59 25.09
N ASP A 366 -0.75 -4.90 25.71
CA ASP A 366 0.03 -6.13 25.51
C ASP A 366 -0.72 -7.43 25.90
N LYS A 367 -1.73 -7.36 26.74
CA LYS A 367 -2.53 -8.52 27.15
C LYS A 367 -3.12 -9.30 25.98
N PHE A 368 -3.49 -8.60 24.90
CA PHE A 368 -4.04 -9.22 23.70
C PHE A 368 -2.97 -9.96 22.89
N VAL A 369 -1.73 -9.49 22.95
CA VAL A 369 -0.59 -10.13 22.31
C VAL A 369 -0.13 -11.37 23.10
N GLN A 370 -0.05 -11.23 24.42
CA GLN A 370 0.45 -12.28 25.33
C GLN A 370 -0.43 -13.55 25.35
N SER A 371 -1.68 -13.46 24.90
CA SER A 371 -2.59 -14.60 24.77
C SER A 371 -2.21 -15.58 23.65
N THR A 372 -1.23 -15.23 22.81
CA THR A 372 -0.81 -15.99 21.63
C THR A 372 0.69 -16.27 21.63
N SER A 373 1.12 -17.29 20.91
CA SER A 373 2.52 -17.69 20.85
C SER A 373 3.31 -16.90 19.81
N ARG A 374 2.77 -16.69 18.62
CA ARG A 374 3.43 -16.09 17.43
C ARG A 374 4.80 -16.71 17.10
N ALA A 375 5.06 -17.93 17.58
CA ALA A 375 6.37 -18.59 17.43
C ALA A 375 6.76 -18.85 15.97
N SER A 376 5.78 -18.90 15.05
CA SER A 376 6.02 -19.08 13.62
C SER A 376 6.57 -17.84 12.93
N LEU A 377 6.40 -16.64 13.50
CA LEU A 377 6.91 -15.41 12.91
C LEU A 377 8.44 -15.46 12.78
N LYS A 378 8.91 -15.07 11.61
CA LYS A 378 10.32 -14.89 11.28
C LYS A 378 10.67 -13.44 11.03
N LEU A 379 9.73 -12.69 10.40
CA LEU A 379 9.97 -11.33 9.95
C LEU A 379 8.70 -10.49 10.08
N LEU A 380 8.88 -9.22 10.43
CA LEU A 380 7.84 -8.20 10.50
C LEU A 380 8.10 -7.12 9.45
N GLY A 381 7.06 -6.53 8.90
CA GLY A 381 7.18 -5.43 7.94
C GLY A 381 6.16 -4.33 8.16
N THR A 382 6.50 -3.11 7.73
CA THR A 382 5.64 -1.93 7.80
C THR A 382 5.54 -1.22 6.47
N VAL A 383 4.37 -0.63 6.20
CA VAL A 383 4.03 0.00 4.92
C VAL A 383 2.97 1.09 5.04
N GLY A 384 3.02 2.03 4.13
CA GLY A 384 1.94 2.97 3.82
C GLY A 384 2.06 4.34 4.46
N GLU A 385 2.80 4.44 5.56
CA GLU A 385 3.13 5.68 6.23
C GLU A 385 4.43 5.51 7.06
N PRO A 386 5.12 6.60 7.43
CA PRO A 386 6.24 6.51 8.35
C PRO A 386 5.82 5.90 9.70
N ILE A 387 6.62 4.99 10.21
CA ILE A 387 6.44 4.46 11.56
C ILE A 387 7.30 5.26 12.55
N ASN A 388 6.70 5.72 13.64
CA ASN A 388 7.47 6.36 14.70
C ASN A 388 8.32 5.33 15.47
N PRO A 389 9.49 5.75 16.01
CA PRO A 389 10.42 4.83 16.68
C PRO A 389 9.79 4.02 17.82
N GLU A 390 8.88 4.61 18.60
CA GLU A 390 8.21 3.91 19.70
C GLU A 390 7.34 2.73 19.22
N ALA A 391 6.50 2.95 18.21
CA ALA A 391 5.69 1.89 17.62
C ALA A 391 6.56 0.82 16.95
N TRP A 392 7.67 1.22 16.32
CA TRP A 392 8.65 0.30 15.76
C TRP A 392 9.28 -0.58 16.85
N GLU A 393 9.71 0.02 17.98
CA GLU A 393 10.31 -0.68 19.14
C GLU A 393 9.29 -1.63 19.78
N TRP A 394 8.03 -1.20 19.93
CA TRP A 394 6.96 -2.08 20.43
C TRP A 394 6.73 -3.26 19.49
N TYR A 395 6.67 -3.01 18.19
CA TYR A 395 6.47 -4.02 17.16
C TYR A 395 7.61 -5.06 17.18
N TYR A 396 8.86 -4.59 17.25
CA TYR A 396 10.04 -5.45 17.38
C TYR A 396 10.05 -6.28 18.66
N ARG A 397 9.86 -5.62 19.83
CA ARG A 397 9.98 -6.29 21.13
C ARG A 397 8.78 -7.15 21.47
N VAL A 398 7.56 -6.63 21.28
CA VAL A 398 6.35 -7.28 21.78
C VAL A 398 5.79 -8.28 20.77
N ILE A 399 5.70 -7.89 19.49
CA ILE A 399 5.18 -8.78 18.46
C ILE A 399 6.24 -9.75 17.98
N GLY A 400 7.44 -9.24 17.70
CA GLY A 400 8.56 -10.02 17.20
C GLY A 400 9.38 -10.76 18.25
N ASP A 401 9.06 -10.63 19.54
CA ASP A 401 9.80 -11.21 20.68
C ASP A 401 11.30 -10.88 20.62
N SER A 402 11.67 -9.70 20.12
CA SER A 402 13.05 -9.23 19.87
C SER A 402 13.90 -10.17 18.99
N ARG A 403 13.29 -11.04 18.20
CA ARG A 403 13.95 -12.01 17.32
C ARG A 403 13.62 -11.83 15.84
N CYS A 404 12.49 -11.16 15.53
CA CYS A 404 12.06 -10.91 14.17
C CYS A 404 12.57 -9.55 13.68
N PRO A 405 13.40 -9.46 12.63
CA PRO A 405 13.75 -8.18 12.05
C PRO A 405 12.51 -7.46 11.53
N VAL A 406 12.52 -6.12 11.60
CA VAL A 406 11.45 -5.27 11.09
C VAL A 406 11.92 -4.60 9.79
N VAL A 407 11.28 -4.93 8.68
CA VAL A 407 11.52 -4.26 7.40
C VAL A 407 10.52 -3.12 7.25
N ASP A 408 11.00 -1.91 7.40
CA ASP A 408 10.23 -0.68 7.16
C ASP A 408 10.42 -0.26 5.70
N THR A 409 9.32 -0.21 4.94
CA THR A 409 9.39 -0.02 3.50
C THR A 409 8.80 1.31 3.08
N TRP A 410 9.52 2.05 2.23
CA TRP A 410 8.96 3.21 1.55
C TRP A 410 8.83 2.96 0.04
N TRP A 411 7.66 3.25 -0.46
CA TRP A 411 7.31 3.17 -1.87
C TRP A 411 5.91 3.77 -2.11
N GLN A 412 5.48 3.85 -3.34
CA GLN A 412 4.24 4.53 -3.74
C GLN A 412 3.44 3.67 -4.73
N THR A 413 2.18 4.02 -4.96
CA THR A 413 1.37 3.44 -6.05
C THR A 413 2.10 3.62 -7.38
N GLU A 414 2.67 4.77 -7.59
CA GLU A 414 3.42 5.17 -8.78
C GLU A 414 4.72 4.38 -8.97
N THR A 415 5.31 3.87 -7.90
CA THR A 415 6.56 3.09 -7.99
C THR A 415 6.33 1.60 -8.19
N GLY A 416 5.13 1.09 -7.85
CA GLY A 416 4.73 -0.30 -8.06
C GLY A 416 5.36 -1.34 -7.14
N GLY A 417 6.49 -1.03 -6.52
CA GLY A 417 7.23 -1.89 -5.58
C GLY A 417 8.16 -1.09 -4.68
N HIS A 418 8.87 -1.78 -3.78
CA HIS A 418 9.74 -1.15 -2.78
C HIS A 418 10.86 -0.33 -3.42
N MET A 419 11.08 0.87 -2.90
CA MET A 419 12.13 1.79 -3.31
C MET A 419 13.22 1.95 -2.26
N LEU A 420 12.82 2.09 -0.98
CA LEU A 420 13.72 2.08 0.18
C LEU A 420 13.24 0.97 1.12
N THR A 421 14.16 0.11 1.55
CA THR A 421 13.83 -1.01 2.43
C THR A 421 15.10 -1.64 3.01
N PRO A 422 15.10 -2.10 4.27
CA PRO A 422 16.17 -2.96 4.74
C PRO A 422 16.06 -4.37 4.14
N PHE A 423 17.18 -5.06 4.09
CA PHE A 423 17.26 -6.49 3.84
C PHE A 423 17.64 -7.19 5.14
N PRO A 424 16.89 -8.17 5.63
CA PRO A 424 17.04 -8.71 6.98
C PRO A 424 18.40 -9.38 7.23
N GLY A 425 19.09 -9.84 6.18
CA GLY A 425 20.43 -10.42 6.28
C GLY A 425 21.59 -9.46 5.96
N ALA A 426 21.30 -8.21 5.57
CA ALA A 426 22.30 -7.27 5.08
C ALA A 426 22.33 -5.93 5.84
N THR A 427 21.21 -5.50 6.38
CA THR A 427 21.03 -4.11 6.86
C THR A 427 20.83 -4.08 8.37
N ASP A 428 21.69 -3.37 9.08
CA ASP A 428 21.44 -3.04 10.48
C ASP A 428 20.21 -2.13 10.57
N LEU A 429 19.28 -2.44 11.48
CA LEU A 429 18.02 -1.72 11.55
C LEU A 429 18.12 -0.51 12.47
N LYS A 430 17.49 0.59 12.07
CA LYS A 430 17.30 1.79 12.90
C LYS A 430 15.81 2.09 13.00
N PRO A 431 15.24 2.24 14.20
CA PRO A 431 13.80 2.47 14.36
C PRO A 431 13.27 3.65 13.52
N GLY A 432 12.21 3.38 12.76
CA GLY A 432 11.57 4.38 11.91
C GLY A 432 12.28 4.70 10.60
N SER A 433 13.41 4.04 10.30
CA SER A 433 14.14 4.23 9.03
C SER A 433 13.72 3.22 7.98
N ALA A 434 13.39 3.70 6.78
CA ALA A 434 13.25 2.87 5.59
C ALA A 434 14.62 2.43 5.04
N THR A 435 15.69 2.83 5.65
CA THR A 435 17.09 2.46 5.45
C THR A 435 17.68 2.74 4.05
N LEU A 436 18.00 1.72 3.29
CA LEU A 436 18.81 1.79 2.08
C LEU A 436 17.97 1.60 0.80
N PRO A 437 18.45 2.04 -0.36
CA PRO A 437 17.73 1.86 -1.62
C PRO A 437 17.66 0.38 -2.05
N PHE A 438 16.52 0.02 -2.65
CA PHE A 438 16.37 -1.22 -3.39
C PHE A 438 17.23 -1.21 -4.65
N PHE A 439 17.49 -2.37 -5.24
CA PHE A 439 18.32 -2.51 -6.43
C PHE A 439 17.83 -1.63 -7.59
N GLY A 440 18.76 -0.93 -8.24
CA GLY A 440 18.50 -0.03 -9.36
C GLY A 440 17.88 1.31 -8.99
N VAL A 441 17.54 1.52 -7.72
CA VAL A 441 16.95 2.77 -7.23
C VAL A 441 18.05 3.73 -6.81
N GLN A 442 18.02 4.96 -7.34
CA GLN A 442 19.00 6.02 -7.02
C GLN A 442 18.29 7.20 -6.34
N PRO A 443 18.05 7.13 -5.02
CA PRO A 443 17.44 8.23 -4.29
C PRO A 443 18.45 9.35 -4.06
N VAL A 444 17.98 10.60 -4.18
CA VAL A 444 18.74 11.80 -3.83
C VAL A 444 17.86 12.74 -3.03
N LEU A 445 18.49 13.60 -2.25
CA LEU A 445 17.82 14.70 -1.56
C LEU A 445 18.16 16.01 -2.27
N LEU A 446 17.14 16.83 -2.57
CA LEU A 446 17.33 18.18 -3.08
C LEU A 446 17.02 19.21 -2.00
N ASP A 447 17.81 20.29 -1.95
CA ASP A 447 17.51 21.48 -1.16
C ASP A 447 16.37 22.32 -1.78
N THR A 448 16.04 23.44 -1.17
CA THR A 448 14.99 24.35 -1.66
C THR A 448 15.35 25.06 -2.97
N GLU A 449 16.62 25.10 -3.34
CA GLU A 449 17.13 25.69 -4.57
C GLU A 449 17.25 24.64 -5.71
N GLY A 450 17.02 23.36 -5.38
CA GLY A 450 17.08 22.26 -6.35
C GLY A 450 18.47 21.63 -6.50
N ASN A 451 19.39 21.92 -5.59
CA ASN A 451 20.72 21.30 -5.60
C ASN A 451 20.71 19.97 -4.84
N GLU A 452 21.52 19.00 -5.29
CA GLU A 452 21.70 17.74 -4.57
C GLU A 452 22.45 17.96 -3.25
N ILE A 453 21.88 17.39 -2.17
CA ILE A 453 22.51 17.35 -0.85
C ILE A 453 23.41 16.12 -0.79
N GLU A 454 24.71 16.31 -0.63
CA GLU A 454 25.65 15.21 -0.45
C GLU A 454 25.75 14.82 1.05
N GLY A 455 25.97 13.51 1.31
CA GLY A 455 26.15 13.00 2.67
C GLY A 455 24.91 13.12 3.54
N GLU A 456 25.10 13.48 4.82
CA GLU A 456 24.01 13.68 5.79
C GLU A 456 23.22 14.95 5.47
N GLY A 457 21.88 14.87 5.53
CA GLY A 457 21.03 16.03 5.28
C GLY A 457 19.55 15.71 5.19
N GLU A 458 18.74 16.74 5.02
CA GLU A 458 17.29 16.67 4.86
C GLU A 458 16.85 17.49 3.65
N GLY A 459 15.91 16.96 2.86
CA GLY A 459 15.43 17.64 1.67
C GLY A 459 14.27 16.91 0.99
N LEU A 460 14.00 17.32 -0.23
CA LEU A 460 13.01 16.68 -1.09
C LEU A 460 13.57 15.37 -1.63
N LEU A 461 12.83 14.28 -1.44
CA LEU A 461 13.24 12.98 -1.96
C LEU A 461 12.94 12.86 -3.45
N MET A 462 13.96 12.59 -4.23
CA MET A 462 13.90 12.38 -5.67
C MET A 462 14.51 11.04 -6.06
N ILE A 463 14.15 10.54 -7.25
CA ILE A 463 14.80 9.37 -7.86
C ILE A 463 15.45 9.80 -9.18
N LYS A 464 16.74 9.46 -9.36
CA LYS A 464 17.56 9.89 -10.51
C LYS A 464 17.39 9.06 -11.78
N SER A 465 16.91 7.83 -11.66
CA SER A 465 16.83 6.89 -12.78
C SER A 465 15.53 6.13 -12.79
N SER A 466 15.09 5.70 -13.96
CA SER A 466 13.94 4.83 -14.12
C SER A 466 14.17 3.45 -13.48
N TRP A 467 13.09 2.77 -13.12
CA TRP A 467 13.06 1.39 -12.62
C TRP A 467 11.92 0.63 -13.31
N PRO A 468 11.94 -0.71 -13.33
CA PRO A 468 11.01 -1.50 -14.14
C PRO A 468 9.52 -1.23 -13.90
N SER A 469 9.13 -0.96 -12.67
CA SER A 469 7.73 -0.69 -12.27
C SER A 469 7.38 0.80 -12.13
N GLN A 470 8.17 1.70 -12.74
CA GLN A 470 7.81 3.11 -12.81
C GLN A 470 6.40 3.28 -13.41
N ILE A 471 5.63 4.22 -12.88
CA ILE A 471 4.37 4.66 -13.50
C ILE A 471 4.59 4.93 -14.98
N ARG A 472 3.74 4.38 -15.85
CA ARG A 472 3.82 4.65 -17.29
C ARG A 472 3.06 5.90 -17.68
N SER A 473 1.92 6.15 -17.02
CA SER A 473 1.11 7.33 -17.30
C SER A 473 0.04 7.52 -16.21
N VAL A 474 -0.57 8.68 -16.16
CA VAL A 474 -1.93 8.83 -15.68
C VAL A 474 -2.85 8.43 -16.82
N TYR A 475 -3.75 7.49 -16.59
CA TYR A 475 -4.63 6.95 -17.61
C TYR A 475 -5.42 8.04 -18.32
N GLY A 476 -5.34 8.06 -19.64
CA GLY A 476 -5.98 9.09 -20.47
C GLY A 476 -5.38 10.50 -20.38
N ASP A 477 -4.36 10.73 -19.54
CA ASP A 477 -3.80 12.07 -19.31
C ASP A 477 -2.29 12.02 -19.02
N HIS A 478 -1.49 11.70 -20.04
CA HIS A 478 -0.03 11.64 -19.91
C HIS A 478 0.58 13.00 -19.53
N LYS A 479 -0.02 14.10 -20.00
CA LYS A 479 0.43 15.45 -19.64
C LYS A 479 0.38 15.68 -18.14
N ARG A 480 -0.68 15.23 -17.48
CA ARG A 480 -0.80 15.29 -16.01
C ARG A 480 0.26 14.45 -15.32
N CYS A 481 0.67 13.32 -15.89
CA CYS A 481 1.78 12.53 -15.38
C CYS A 481 3.09 13.32 -15.39
N ILE A 482 3.42 13.95 -16.52
CA ILE A 482 4.62 14.79 -16.65
C ILE A 482 4.56 15.96 -15.66
N GLU A 483 3.46 16.68 -15.62
CA GLU A 483 3.29 17.84 -14.73
C GLU A 483 3.40 17.49 -13.25
N THR A 484 2.95 16.29 -12.87
CA THR A 484 2.95 15.86 -11.47
C THR A 484 4.32 15.36 -11.00
N TYR A 485 5.02 14.61 -11.83
CA TYR A 485 6.18 13.81 -11.37
C TYR A 485 7.51 14.20 -12.01
N PHE A 486 7.53 14.92 -13.14
CA PHE A 486 8.77 15.12 -13.90
C PHE A 486 9.10 16.57 -14.22
N SER A 487 8.13 17.48 -14.26
CA SER A 487 8.35 18.86 -14.72
C SER A 487 8.88 19.79 -13.64
N ALA A 488 8.55 19.56 -12.36
CA ALA A 488 8.96 20.45 -11.27
C ALA A 488 10.48 20.43 -11.04
N TYR A 489 11.12 19.28 -11.25
CA TYR A 489 12.57 19.07 -11.09
C TYR A 489 13.10 18.27 -12.30
N PRO A 490 13.50 18.93 -13.38
CA PRO A 490 13.94 18.26 -14.60
C PRO A 490 15.09 17.28 -14.37
N GLY A 491 14.96 16.07 -14.90
CA GLY A 491 15.95 14.99 -14.73
C GLY A 491 15.73 14.10 -13.51
N TYR A 492 14.66 14.35 -12.74
CA TYR A 492 14.31 13.55 -11.58
C TYR A 492 12.84 13.13 -11.61
N TYR A 493 12.54 11.97 -10.99
CA TYR A 493 11.19 11.65 -10.58
C TYR A 493 10.92 12.31 -9.21
N PHE A 494 9.92 13.17 -9.16
CA PHE A 494 9.49 13.87 -7.95
C PHE A 494 8.54 12.99 -7.13
N THR A 495 8.99 12.53 -5.98
CA THR A 495 8.19 11.63 -5.12
C THR A 495 7.05 12.36 -4.39
N GLY A 496 7.19 13.67 -4.18
CA GLY A 496 6.30 14.45 -3.33
C GLY A 496 6.47 14.17 -1.83
N ASP A 497 7.53 13.44 -1.46
CA ASP A 497 7.89 13.16 -0.07
C ASP A 497 9.17 13.91 0.32
N GLY A 498 9.27 14.33 1.57
CA GLY A 498 10.49 14.77 2.20
C GLY A 498 11.19 13.59 2.86
N ALA A 499 12.51 13.63 2.92
CA ALA A 499 13.29 12.64 3.64
C ALA A 499 14.55 13.26 4.23
N LYS A 500 15.08 12.57 5.22
CA LYS A 500 16.33 12.85 5.89
C LYS A 500 17.26 11.64 5.73
N ARG A 501 18.53 11.90 5.47
CA ARG A 501 19.57 10.89 5.33
C ARG A 501 20.64 11.12 6.38
N ASP A 502 21.03 10.06 7.11
CA ASP A 502 22.12 10.13 8.10
C ASP A 502 23.51 9.88 7.48
N ALA A 503 24.52 9.93 8.33
CA ALA A 503 25.92 9.72 7.93
C ALA A 503 26.21 8.30 7.42
N ASP A 504 25.38 7.30 7.79
CA ASP A 504 25.47 5.92 7.29
C ASP A 504 24.71 5.72 5.96
N GLY A 505 24.05 6.78 5.45
CA GLY A 505 23.27 6.74 4.21
C GLY A 505 21.84 6.23 4.38
N TYR A 506 21.33 6.11 5.60
CA TYR A 506 19.99 5.63 5.90
C TYR A 506 18.96 6.74 5.76
N TYR A 507 17.80 6.41 5.18
CA TYR A 507 16.71 7.34 4.90
C TYR A 507 15.57 7.21 5.92
N TRP A 508 15.10 8.34 6.43
CA TRP A 508 13.84 8.50 7.16
C TRP A 508 12.90 9.36 6.32
N ILE A 509 11.69 8.90 6.11
CA ILE A 509 10.66 9.70 5.44
C ILE A 509 10.08 10.68 6.45
N THR A 510 10.16 11.97 6.17
CA THR A 510 9.70 13.04 7.07
C THR A 510 8.24 13.45 6.81
N GLY A 511 7.65 12.96 5.73
CA GLY A 511 6.25 13.18 5.37
C GLY A 511 6.08 13.72 3.95
N ARG A 512 4.83 14.06 3.60
CA ARG A 512 4.52 14.68 2.31
C ARG A 512 5.05 16.11 2.26
N VAL A 513 5.54 16.53 1.09
CA VAL A 513 6.04 17.91 0.88
C VAL A 513 4.94 18.94 1.10
N ASP A 514 3.70 18.60 0.75
CA ASP A 514 2.50 19.41 1.00
C ASP A 514 2.02 19.35 2.48
N ASP A 515 2.56 18.46 3.30
CA ASP A 515 2.32 18.36 4.74
C ASP A 515 3.47 18.96 5.59
N VAL A 516 4.47 19.59 4.97
CA VAL A 516 5.54 20.28 5.68
C VAL A 516 5.04 21.58 6.27
N LEU A 517 5.36 21.81 7.55
CA LEU A 517 5.10 23.07 8.26
C LEU A 517 6.17 24.10 7.91
N ASN A 518 5.76 25.33 7.68
CA ASN A 518 6.67 26.46 7.52
C ASN A 518 6.47 27.47 8.67
N VAL A 519 7.09 27.19 9.82
CA VAL A 519 6.92 27.98 11.03
C VAL A 519 8.05 29.00 11.15
N SER A 520 7.72 30.27 11.06
CA SER A 520 8.72 31.37 11.17
C SER A 520 9.90 31.23 10.19
N GLY A 521 9.63 30.73 8.97
CA GLY A 521 10.68 30.52 7.94
C GLY A 521 11.47 29.22 8.05
N HIS A 522 11.18 28.39 9.05
CA HIS A 522 11.80 27.08 9.21
C HIS A 522 10.85 25.98 8.73
N ARG A 523 11.35 25.08 7.88
CA ARG A 523 10.62 23.90 7.43
C ARG A 523 10.75 22.79 8.48
N MET A 524 9.63 22.16 8.82
CA MET A 524 9.57 21.05 9.77
C MET A 524 8.53 20.04 9.30
N GLY A 525 8.86 18.76 9.34
CA GLY A 525 7.93 17.69 9.02
C GLY A 525 6.83 17.56 10.07
N THR A 526 5.57 17.41 9.66
CA THR A 526 4.47 17.12 10.59
C THR A 526 4.75 15.84 11.39
N ALA A 527 5.36 14.85 10.76
CA ALA A 527 5.70 13.57 11.37
C ALA A 527 6.66 13.68 12.58
N GLU A 528 7.55 14.68 12.60
CA GLU A 528 8.45 14.89 13.73
C GLU A 528 7.68 15.34 14.99
N VAL A 529 6.73 16.27 14.81
CA VAL A 529 5.88 16.74 15.92
C VAL A 529 4.91 15.64 16.35
N GLU A 530 4.33 14.91 15.41
CA GLU A 530 3.47 13.76 15.70
C GLU A 530 4.21 12.70 16.51
N SER A 531 5.45 12.38 16.12
CA SER A 531 6.31 11.42 16.83
C SER A 531 6.61 11.89 18.26
N ALA A 532 6.91 13.18 18.46
CA ALA A 532 7.15 13.71 19.79
C ALA A 532 5.90 13.62 20.70
N LEU A 533 4.71 13.91 20.15
CA LEU A 533 3.45 13.84 20.91
C LEU A 533 3.13 12.41 21.37
N VAL A 534 3.34 11.40 20.52
CA VAL A 534 3.03 10.01 20.85
C VAL A 534 4.09 9.32 21.72
N LEU A 535 5.22 9.96 22.01
CA LEU A 535 6.15 9.52 23.07
C LEU A 535 5.52 9.60 24.47
N HIS A 536 4.47 10.38 24.63
CA HIS A 536 3.78 10.48 25.91
C HIS A 536 2.87 9.26 26.14
N GLU A 537 3.07 8.54 27.25
CA GLU A 537 2.37 7.28 27.59
C GLU A 537 0.83 7.35 27.57
N LYS A 538 0.27 8.55 27.74
CA LYS A 538 -1.18 8.80 27.74
C LYS A 538 -1.75 9.09 26.33
N ILE A 539 -0.92 9.12 25.27
CA ILE A 539 -1.34 9.47 23.91
C ILE A 539 -1.29 8.23 23.01
N SER A 540 -2.40 7.94 22.37
CA SER A 540 -2.50 6.83 21.43
C SER A 540 -2.16 7.25 20.00
N GLU A 541 -2.52 8.49 19.61
CA GLU A 541 -2.35 8.94 18.23
C GLU A 541 -2.31 10.48 18.16
N ALA A 542 -1.58 11.00 17.19
CA ALA A 542 -1.54 12.43 16.89
C ALA A 542 -1.48 12.69 15.38
N ALA A 543 -2.11 13.78 14.94
CA ALA A 543 -1.94 14.32 13.60
C ALA A 543 -1.70 15.82 13.69
N VAL A 544 -0.71 16.29 12.93
CA VAL A 544 -0.28 17.68 12.96
C VAL A 544 -0.49 18.32 11.59
N VAL A 545 -0.99 19.54 11.59
CA VAL A 545 -1.17 20.33 10.38
C VAL A 545 -0.76 21.78 10.61
N GLY A 546 -0.36 22.46 9.55
CA GLY A 546 -0.20 23.90 9.56
C GLY A 546 -1.54 24.62 9.41
N TYR A 547 -1.67 25.75 10.07
CA TYR A 547 -2.80 26.67 9.91
C TYR A 547 -2.30 28.11 9.78
N PRO A 548 -3.04 29.03 9.13
CA PRO A 548 -2.63 30.43 9.00
C PRO A 548 -2.43 31.10 10.37
N HIS A 549 -1.27 31.72 10.60
CA HIS A 549 -0.92 32.37 11.84
C HIS A 549 -0.35 33.78 11.56
N ASP A 550 -0.92 34.83 12.18
CA ASP A 550 -0.64 36.24 11.86
C ASP A 550 0.83 36.63 12.02
N ILE A 551 1.54 36.04 13.00
CA ILE A 551 2.92 36.38 13.31
C ILE A 551 3.92 35.41 12.67
N LYS A 552 3.61 34.10 12.69
CA LYS A 552 4.53 33.02 12.25
C LYS A 552 4.37 32.68 10.77
N GLY A 553 3.38 33.25 10.08
CA GLY A 553 2.92 32.83 8.76
C GLY A 553 2.13 31.53 8.85
N GLN A 554 2.70 30.50 9.45
CA GLN A 554 2.03 29.24 9.74
C GLN A 554 2.24 28.84 11.20
N GLY A 555 1.18 28.43 11.87
CA GLY A 555 1.20 27.89 13.23
C GLY A 555 1.03 26.38 13.24
N ILE A 556 1.33 25.74 14.35
CA ILE A 556 1.27 24.30 14.55
C ILE A 556 -0.04 23.94 15.25
N TYR A 557 -0.90 23.22 14.54
CA TYR A 557 -2.17 22.70 15.07
C TYR A 557 -2.07 21.18 15.22
N CYS A 558 -2.24 20.69 16.45
CA CYS A 558 -2.14 19.29 16.78
C CYS A 558 -3.52 18.72 17.13
N TYR A 559 -3.94 17.67 16.45
CA TYR A 559 -5.06 16.83 16.83
C TYR A 559 -4.52 15.63 17.57
N VAL A 560 -4.95 15.43 18.81
CA VAL A 560 -4.38 14.42 19.70
C VAL A 560 -5.47 13.53 20.27
N THR A 561 -5.30 12.22 20.11
CA THR A 561 -6.19 11.19 20.67
C THR A 561 -5.53 10.59 21.90
N PRO A 562 -6.11 10.77 23.10
CA PRO A 562 -5.61 10.13 24.32
C PRO A 562 -5.85 8.60 24.29
N MET A 563 -5.18 7.87 25.19
CA MET A 563 -5.51 6.48 25.49
C MET A 563 -6.94 6.39 26.04
N SER A 564 -7.60 5.23 25.87
CA SER A 564 -9.03 5.05 26.16
C SER A 564 -9.42 5.23 27.62
N ASP A 565 -8.47 5.15 28.54
CA ASP A 565 -8.61 5.30 30.00
C ASP A 565 -8.13 6.67 30.51
N VAL A 566 -7.80 7.58 29.62
CA VAL A 566 -7.26 8.90 29.95
C VAL A 566 -8.29 10.00 29.68
N GLU A 567 -8.63 10.76 30.70
CA GLU A 567 -9.39 12.01 30.57
C GLU A 567 -8.40 13.17 30.33
N PRO A 568 -8.45 13.82 29.14
CA PRO A 568 -7.52 14.88 28.82
C PRO A 568 -7.79 16.18 29.60
N ASP A 569 -6.73 16.79 30.12
CA ASP A 569 -6.78 18.03 30.88
C ASP A 569 -5.69 19.05 30.44
N ASP A 570 -5.68 20.22 31.06
CA ASP A 570 -4.69 21.26 30.77
C ASP A 570 -3.27 20.89 31.27
N THR A 571 -3.15 19.98 32.22
CA THR A 571 -1.86 19.46 32.69
C THR A 571 -1.23 18.62 31.60
N LEU A 572 -1.98 17.67 31.06
CA LEU A 572 -1.54 16.83 29.93
C LEU A 572 -1.18 17.69 28.70
N ARG A 573 -1.98 18.73 28.41
CA ARG A 573 -1.67 19.68 27.35
C ARG A 573 -0.31 20.35 27.55
N SER A 574 -0.01 20.78 28.75
CA SER A 574 1.25 21.44 29.09
C SER A 574 2.43 20.47 29.01
N GLU A 575 2.24 19.21 29.44
CA GLU A 575 3.22 18.14 29.32
C GLU A 575 3.58 17.85 27.85
N LEU A 576 2.60 17.78 26.97
CA LEU A 576 2.78 17.56 25.54
C LEU A 576 3.52 18.71 24.87
N ILE A 577 3.18 19.95 25.20
CA ILE A 577 3.91 21.14 24.70
C ILE A 577 5.38 21.09 25.15
N ALA A 578 5.62 20.82 26.44
CA ALA A 578 6.97 20.71 26.97
C ALA A 578 7.76 19.55 26.31
N LEU A 579 7.09 18.45 26.03
CA LEU A 579 7.68 17.29 25.35
C LEU A 579 8.12 17.65 23.92
N CYS A 580 7.27 18.29 23.11
CA CYS A 580 7.64 18.75 21.77
C CYS A 580 8.84 19.70 21.81
N VAL A 581 8.86 20.64 22.76
CA VAL A 581 9.99 21.57 22.93
C VAL A 581 11.26 20.84 23.36
N LYS A 582 11.16 19.84 24.22
CA LYS A 582 12.30 19.03 24.68
C LYS A 582 12.89 18.18 23.55
N GLU A 583 12.04 17.48 22.81
CA GLU A 583 12.48 16.50 21.79
C GLU A 583 12.97 17.17 20.49
N ILE A 584 12.35 18.29 20.08
CA ILE A 584 12.63 18.92 18.78
C ILE A 584 13.24 20.32 18.97
N GLY A 585 12.75 21.06 19.95
CA GLY A 585 13.18 22.44 20.20
C GLY A 585 12.00 23.44 20.23
N PRO A 586 12.27 24.71 20.63
CA PRO A 586 11.23 25.72 20.81
C PRO A 586 10.39 26.02 19.55
N ILE A 587 10.94 25.75 18.37
CA ILE A 587 10.27 25.95 17.08
C ILE A 587 9.08 24.98 16.89
N ALA A 588 9.14 23.80 17.49
CA ALA A 588 8.10 22.76 17.41
C ALA A 588 7.01 22.92 18.48
N LYS A 589 7.01 24.04 19.21
CA LYS A 589 5.99 24.31 20.22
C LYS A 589 4.61 24.36 19.57
N PRO A 590 3.68 23.42 19.88
CA PRO A 590 2.31 23.48 19.41
C PRO A 590 1.62 24.81 19.82
N ASP A 591 0.95 25.46 18.87
CA ASP A 591 0.14 26.64 19.13
C ASP A 591 -1.24 26.23 19.64
N ILE A 592 -1.79 25.16 19.05
CA ILE A 592 -3.11 24.62 19.40
C ILE A 592 -2.99 23.10 19.52
N ILE A 593 -3.53 22.56 20.62
CA ILE A 593 -3.79 21.13 20.79
C ILE A 593 -5.29 20.95 20.94
N GLN A 594 -5.90 20.29 19.97
CA GLN A 594 -7.30 19.87 19.99
C GLN A 594 -7.37 18.38 20.35
N TRP A 595 -8.15 18.06 21.38
CA TRP A 595 -8.46 16.68 21.72
C TRP A 595 -9.43 16.10 20.67
N ALA A 596 -9.14 14.91 20.20
CA ALA A 596 -9.93 14.22 19.20
C ALA A 596 -10.27 12.81 19.71
N SER A 597 -11.51 12.41 19.59
CA SER A 597 -11.96 11.05 19.90
C SER A 597 -11.35 10.03 18.93
N SER A 598 -11.12 10.46 17.70
CA SER A 598 -10.43 9.72 16.63
C SER A 598 -9.95 10.71 15.56
N LEU A 599 -9.03 10.27 14.69
CA LEU A 599 -8.58 11.05 13.55
C LEU A 599 -9.35 10.68 12.28
N PRO A 600 -9.58 11.63 11.35
CA PRO A 600 -10.26 11.36 10.09
C PRO A 600 -9.31 10.54 9.20
N LYS A 601 -9.63 9.27 9.04
CA LYS A 601 -8.82 8.30 8.29
C LYS A 601 -9.58 7.81 7.07
N THR A 602 -8.83 7.50 6.04
CA THR A 602 -9.35 6.64 4.99
C THR A 602 -9.61 5.24 5.58
N ARG A 603 -10.40 4.44 4.90
CA ARG A 603 -10.63 3.05 5.31
C ARG A 603 -9.39 2.16 5.26
N SER A 604 -8.32 2.62 4.62
CA SER A 604 -6.98 2.00 4.70
C SER A 604 -6.18 2.43 5.93
N GLY A 605 -6.74 3.29 6.78
CA GLY A 605 -6.09 3.81 7.97
C GLY A 605 -5.25 5.08 7.76
N LYS A 606 -5.10 5.57 6.51
CA LYS A 606 -4.33 6.79 6.23
C LYS A 606 -5.08 8.03 6.73
N ILE A 607 -4.40 8.85 7.54
CA ILE A 607 -4.93 10.12 8.06
C ILE A 607 -5.17 11.10 6.90
N MET A 608 -6.37 11.68 6.87
CA MET A 608 -6.76 12.66 5.86
C MET A 608 -6.40 14.08 6.29
N ARG A 609 -5.08 14.40 6.30
CA ARG A 609 -4.57 15.71 6.75
C ARG A 609 -5.16 16.89 6.00
N ARG A 610 -5.59 16.69 4.75
CA ARG A 610 -6.31 17.72 3.99
C ARG A 610 -7.58 18.21 4.72
N ILE A 611 -8.36 17.31 5.30
CA ILE A 611 -9.55 17.64 6.09
C ILE A 611 -9.13 18.37 7.36
N LEU A 612 -8.14 17.83 8.08
CA LEU A 612 -7.62 18.45 9.30
C LEU A 612 -7.12 19.88 9.07
N ARG A 613 -6.42 20.14 7.96
CA ARG A 613 -5.98 21.50 7.58
C ARG A 613 -7.17 22.45 7.35
N LYS A 614 -8.21 21.98 6.67
CA LYS A 614 -9.41 22.77 6.42
C LYS A 614 -10.15 23.11 7.71
N VAL A 615 -10.27 22.15 8.63
CA VAL A 615 -10.87 22.37 9.95
C VAL A 615 -10.02 23.36 10.76
N ALA A 616 -8.70 23.19 10.80
CA ALA A 616 -7.76 24.07 11.50
C ALA A 616 -7.75 25.51 10.94
N ALA A 617 -7.95 25.66 9.62
CA ALA A 617 -8.04 26.96 8.93
C ALA A 617 -9.46 27.56 8.95
N ASN A 618 -10.45 26.85 9.52
CA ASN A 618 -11.87 27.23 9.53
C ASN A 618 -12.50 27.35 8.12
N GLU A 619 -12.01 26.56 7.15
CA GLU A 619 -12.49 26.50 5.76
C GLU A 619 -13.52 25.37 5.57
N LEU A 620 -14.62 25.40 6.31
CA LEU A 620 -15.56 24.28 6.43
C LEU A 620 -16.40 24.03 5.17
N ASP A 621 -16.67 25.06 4.39
CA ASP A 621 -17.44 24.95 3.15
C ASP A 621 -16.69 24.25 2.00
N SER A 622 -15.41 23.99 2.18
CA SER A 622 -14.52 23.46 1.13
C SER A 622 -13.74 22.22 1.55
N LEU A 623 -14.32 21.37 2.41
CA LEU A 623 -13.65 20.14 2.92
C LEU A 623 -13.21 19.19 1.81
N GLY A 624 -13.82 19.29 0.62
CA GLY A 624 -13.54 18.45 -0.54
C GLY A 624 -14.08 17.03 -0.38
N ASP A 625 -13.53 16.06 -1.12
CA ASP A 625 -14.02 14.69 -1.13
C ASP A 625 -13.83 14.00 0.25
N THR A 626 -14.93 13.72 0.93
CA THR A 626 -15.00 12.98 2.20
C THR A 626 -15.47 11.53 2.01
N SER A 627 -15.74 11.13 0.76
CA SER A 627 -16.32 9.82 0.42
C SER A 627 -15.42 8.62 0.80
N THR A 628 -14.12 8.88 0.96
CA THR A 628 -13.12 7.87 1.31
C THR A 628 -12.92 7.69 2.83
N LEU A 629 -13.62 8.47 3.65
CA LEU A 629 -13.54 8.36 5.12
C LEU A 629 -14.06 7.03 5.63
N ALA A 630 -13.35 6.48 6.60
CA ALA A 630 -13.79 5.28 7.32
C ALA A 630 -15.04 5.56 8.16
N ASP A 631 -15.05 6.70 8.84
CA ASP A 631 -16.16 7.21 9.65
C ASP A 631 -16.34 8.71 9.39
N PRO A 632 -17.36 9.13 8.64
CA PRO A 632 -17.66 10.54 8.43
C PRO A 632 -18.05 11.32 9.70
N ALA A 633 -18.55 10.65 10.76
CA ALA A 633 -18.95 11.30 11.99
C ALA A 633 -17.77 11.95 12.73
N VAL A 634 -16.56 11.40 12.56
CA VAL A 634 -15.32 11.96 13.12
C VAL A 634 -15.09 13.40 12.67
N VAL A 635 -15.43 13.73 11.44
CA VAL A 635 -15.25 15.10 10.91
C VAL A 635 -16.17 16.08 11.61
N ASN A 636 -17.42 15.69 11.90
CA ASN A 636 -18.35 16.55 12.63
C ASN A 636 -17.85 16.79 14.07
N ASP A 637 -17.38 15.74 14.76
CA ASP A 637 -16.78 15.87 16.09
C ASP A 637 -15.57 16.84 16.09
N LEU A 638 -14.71 16.75 15.10
CA LEU A 638 -13.57 17.67 14.96
C LEU A 638 -13.99 19.10 14.66
N ILE A 639 -15.05 19.31 13.89
CA ILE A 639 -15.62 20.64 13.59
C ILE A 639 -16.24 21.25 14.84
N ASP A 640 -17.04 20.47 15.59
CA ASP A 640 -17.73 20.93 16.77
C ASP A 640 -16.79 21.29 17.93
N ASN A 641 -15.68 20.55 18.05
CA ASN A 641 -14.65 20.73 19.07
C ASN A 641 -13.46 21.60 18.63
N ARG A 642 -13.52 22.22 17.43
CA ARG A 642 -12.41 23.03 16.92
C ARG A 642 -12.18 24.29 17.76
N HIS A 643 -10.93 24.71 17.79
CA HIS A 643 -10.58 26.00 18.38
C HIS A 643 -11.06 27.13 17.48
N VAL A 644 -12.15 27.80 17.88
CA VAL A 644 -12.67 28.99 17.19
C VAL A 644 -11.86 30.19 17.65
N ARG A 645 -11.27 30.93 16.71
CA ARG A 645 -10.53 32.17 16.95
C ARG A 645 -11.46 33.34 17.19
#